data_929bc24c425dda3fd945568a15063041
#
_entry.id   929bc24c425dda3fd945568a15063041
#
_cell.length_a   1.000
_cell.length_b   1.000
_cell.length_c   1.000
_cell.angle_alpha   90.00
_cell.angle_beta   90.00
_cell.angle_gamma   90.00
#
_symmetry.space_group_name_H-M   'P 1'
#
loop_
_entity.id
_entity.type
_entity.pdbx_description
1 polymer ?
#
loop_
_entity_poly.entity_id
_entity_poly.type
_entity_poly.pdbx_seq_one_letter_code
_entity_poly.pdbx_strand_id
1 'polypeptide(L)'
;MNSSENNLKDNSEKLAVNLDGLRLMQMDRDYLRDFKDLKDFKAFEHQIDSERLIRSDGSLFLFNHSPTGSGKTISWLKPVLDDRMKVIAVYPTNALVIDQKKQVDRAIERFGYNPRDFHVQAITSDLLIEEKERYPDEIGLKKGQLLNRIIRKGRGRGLILLTNPDILTLALKDAYYEHNIREAIRGVDMIIVDEFHLASIKQSDMLLFMMHEMSTDKRSHLKKYVFLSATPNRQIVERAKKVKLNVVVLDDKSTPLSSSEGRPVLPQLKLLLRSGAIYRTYELIKEDLDYFVDLCMRQLSNGNRAKTVFILDGIYEVDEIFNVLKEALEDQKFNVERVDGLHPATEEKLKNFDVLVSNSSVEVGIDFNVDRLVFSGYSKSKLLQRIGRLRNKPENEICEAVCFVPNVLYDHLKGLFAKTGSLMLSRKEFAEQLDKLMESGLDLSSYSRTYSPMEAYLYLKSRIKGSTWRDSMDEEHHEKGMPESIQGEEWIRTLTLLEKHFLDREIDGQMYDWLDEESQRLKEGLLTYRGSRFQALMFDKNEKQLKLYDLMYLLRRGNVEFMSSQKFAIRLRETYGEYYDAGMKPLYESMKKFAAGFCWYDGTLGDETRKVLFKGEGAHYNRVMLNAADHARKPRMVDGFKVETEPNIPTLSYLNDTLTEYKIFARLIDQSGSYLKAKFNLGDFFYLYPYSGMRSVAFGHDALYIDCLIRDEHERRR
;
A
#
# COMPACT_ATOMS: atom_id res chain seq x y z
N MET A 1 20.87 -39.33 0.37
CA MET A 1 21.30 -38.51 -0.76
C MET A 1 20.92 -39.26 -2.04
N ASN A 2 19.72 -39.07 -2.58
CA ASN A 2 19.27 -39.49 -3.91
C ASN A 2 17.75 -39.54 -4.05
N SER A 3 17.04 -38.55 -3.47
CA SER A 3 15.60 -38.41 -3.68
C SER A 3 15.14 -36.98 -3.97
N SER A 4 16.06 -36.03 -4.07
CA SER A 4 15.74 -34.61 -4.33
C SER A 4 16.03 -34.13 -5.77
N GLU A 5 16.73 -34.93 -6.59
CA GLU A 5 17.06 -34.51 -7.97
C GLU A 5 16.02 -34.94 -9.02
N ASN A 6 15.11 -35.84 -8.70
CA ASN A 6 14.09 -36.29 -9.67
C ASN A 6 12.80 -35.43 -9.70
N ASN A 7 12.61 -34.48 -8.80
CA ASN A 7 11.43 -33.62 -8.80
C ASN A 7 11.55 -32.33 -9.63
N LEU A 8 12.70 -32.06 -10.23
CA LEU A 8 12.93 -30.81 -10.99
C LEU A 8 12.66 -30.94 -12.51
N LYS A 9 12.46 -32.14 -13.04
CA LYS A 9 12.27 -32.34 -14.49
C LYS A 9 10.83 -32.30 -15.00
N ASP A 10 9.81 -32.18 -14.13
CA ASP A 10 8.40 -32.20 -14.54
C ASP A 10 7.71 -30.82 -14.51
N ASN A 11 8.45 -29.73 -14.30
CA ASN A 11 7.91 -28.37 -14.16
C ASN A 11 7.58 -27.67 -15.50
N SER A 12 7.68 -28.34 -16.64
CA SER A 12 7.38 -27.75 -17.96
C SER A 12 5.90 -27.85 -18.36
N GLU A 13 5.06 -28.54 -17.61
CA GLU A 13 3.63 -28.65 -17.92
C GLU A 13 2.90 -27.33 -17.66
N LYS A 14 2.35 -26.77 -18.73
CA LYS A 14 1.49 -25.59 -18.70
C LYS A 14 0.03 -26.04 -18.56
N LEU A 15 -0.63 -25.61 -17.50
CA LEU A 15 -2.06 -25.86 -17.30
C LEU A 15 -2.86 -24.67 -17.83
N ALA A 16 -3.67 -24.88 -18.85
CA ALA A 16 -4.53 -23.85 -19.41
C ALA A 16 -5.87 -23.77 -18.65
N VAL A 17 -6.18 -22.59 -18.12
CA VAL A 17 -7.48 -22.23 -17.54
C VAL A 17 -8.10 -21.15 -18.40
N ASN A 18 -9.28 -21.42 -18.98
CA ASN A 18 -10.01 -20.42 -19.77
C ASN A 18 -10.99 -19.71 -18.83
N LEU A 19 -10.84 -18.41 -18.68
CA LEU A 19 -11.72 -17.58 -17.90
C LEU A 19 -12.68 -16.82 -18.81
N ASP A 20 -13.96 -16.92 -18.51
CA ASP A 20 -14.98 -16.16 -19.22
C ASP A 20 -14.74 -14.66 -19.07
N GLY A 21 -15.09 -13.91 -20.10
CA GLY A 21 -15.21 -12.47 -20.04
C GLY A 21 -16.39 -12.06 -19.16
N LEU A 22 -16.44 -10.77 -18.85
CA LEU A 22 -17.42 -10.21 -17.92
C LEU A 22 -18.15 -9.04 -18.57
N ARG A 23 -19.48 -9.04 -18.45
CA ARG A 23 -20.34 -7.91 -18.81
C ARG A 23 -20.95 -7.31 -17.56
N LEU A 24 -21.20 -6.02 -17.58
CA LEU A 24 -21.99 -5.33 -16.57
C LEU A 24 -23.27 -4.81 -17.15
N MET A 25 -24.35 -4.96 -16.38
CA MET A 25 -25.68 -4.45 -16.76
C MET A 25 -25.64 -2.93 -16.92
N GLN A 26 -26.18 -2.46 -18.03
CA GLN A 26 -26.37 -1.05 -18.30
C GLN A 26 -27.82 -0.67 -17.99
N MET A 27 -27.97 0.50 -17.39
CA MET A 27 -29.29 1.07 -17.17
C MET A 27 -29.76 1.77 -18.44
N ASP A 28 -31.05 1.69 -18.73
CA ASP A 28 -31.68 2.31 -19.90
C ASP A 28 -31.87 3.84 -19.71
N ARG A 29 -30.86 4.46 -19.13
CA ARG A 29 -30.82 5.89 -18.82
C ARG A 29 -29.55 6.50 -19.38
N ASP A 30 -29.69 7.55 -20.17
CA ASP A 30 -28.57 8.35 -20.65
C ASP A 30 -27.98 9.11 -19.47
N TYR A 31 -26.86 8.59 -18.98
CA TYR A 31 -26.21 9.10 -17.74
C TYR A 31 -25.44 10.39 -17.96
N LEU A 32 -24.98 10.62 -19.21
CA LEU A 32 -24.17 11.77 -19.60
C LEU A 32 -24.81 12.53 -20.76
N ARG A 33 -26.15 12.69 -20.73
CA ARG A 33 -26.97 13.27 -21.81
C ARG A 33 -26.55 14.66 -22.27
N ASP A 34 -26.00 15.44 -21.33
CA ASP A 34 -25.67 16.84 -21.59
C ASP A 34 -24.24 17.04 -22.17
N PHE A 35 -23.52 15.94 -22.41
CA PHE A 35 -22.15 16.00 -22.91
C PHE A 35 -22.07 15.64 -24.40
N LYS A 36 -21.62 16.59 -25.24
CA LYS A 36 -21.66 16.52 -26.71
C LYS A 36 -21.06 15.23 -27.30
N ASP A 37 -19.98 14.71 -26.67
CA ASP A 37 -19.21 13.54 -27.16
C ASP A 37 -19.61 12.22 -26.49
N LEU A 38 -20.56 12.23 -25.55
CA LEU A 38 -20.93 11.06 -24.73
C LEU A 38 -22.43 10.82 -24.69
N LYS A 39 -23.16 11.29 -25.70
CA LYS A 39 -24.64 11.23 -25.79
C LYS A 39 -25.23 9.83 -25.61
N ASP A 40 -24.46 8.79 -25.97
CA ASP A 40 -24.90 7.40 -25.90
C ASP A 40 -24.28 6.65 -24.69
N PHE A 41 -23.67 7.37 -23.75
CA PHE A 41 -23.06 6.72 -22.59
C PHE A 41 -24.13 6.24 -21.62
N LYS A 42 -24.40 4.94 -21.66
CA LYS A 42 -25.26 4.26 -20.70
C LYS A 42 -24.46 3.91 -19.44
N ALA A 43 -24.95 4.37 -18.29
CA ALA A 43 -24.34 4.07 -17.02
C ALA A 43 -24.49 2.60 -16.62
N PHE A 44 -23.55 2.10 -15.86
CA PHE A 44 -23.73 0.88 -15.09
C PHE A 44 -24.59 1.14 -13.87
N GLU A 45 -25.31 0.12 -13.40
CA GLU A 45 -26.23 0.23 -12.25
C GLU A 45 -25.51 0.78 -11.01
N HIS A 46 -24.30 0.27 -10.69
CA HIS A 46 -23.53 0.75 -9.55
C HIS A 46 -23.16 2.24 -9.60
N GLN A 47 -23.07 2.83 -10.80
CA GLN A 47 -22.80 4.26 -10.96
C GLN A 47 -24.02 5.09 -10.57
N ILE A 48 -25.20 4.67 -11.02
CA ILE A 48 -26.46 5.35 -10.69
C ILE A 48 -26.81 5.18 -9.21
N ASP A 49 -26.63 3.98 -8.66
CA ASP A 49 -26.87 3.72 -7.26
C ASP A 49 -25.92 4.50 -6.35
N SER A 50 -24.63 4.58 -6.73
CA SER A 50 -23.66 5.42 -6.01
C SER A 50 -24.07 6.89 -6.01
N GLU A 51 -24.45 7.43 -7.17
CA GLU A 51 -24.91 8.82 -7.29
C GLU A 51 -26.13 9.09 -6.40
N ARG A 52 -27.16 8.23 -6.47
CA ARG A 52 -28.36 8.33 -5.64
C ARG A 52 -28.03 8.32 -4.14
N LEU A 53 -27.14 7.40 -3.73
CA LEU A 53 -26.72 7.26 -2.33
C LEU A 53 -25.85 8.44 -1.86
N ILE A 54 -24.93 8.93 -2.69
CA ILE A 54 -24.12 10.11 -2.38
C ILE A 54 -25.00 11.34 -2.14
N ARG A 55 -26.06 11.52 -2.95
CA ARG A 55 -27.02 12.63 -2.82
C ARG A 55 -28.08 12.44 -1.73
N SER A 56 -28.17 11.24 -1.12
CA SER A 56 -29.12 10.99 -0.04
C SER A 56 -28.76 11.79 1.22
N ASP A 57 -29.73 12.03 2.09
CA ASP A 57 -29.50 12.70 3.37
C ASP A 57 -28.75 11.81 4.36
N GLY A 58 -28.07 12.43 5.32
CA GLY A 58 -27.43 11.78 6.46
C GLY A 58 -26.05 11.19 6.18
N SER A 59 -25.53 10.48 7.18
CA SER A 59 -24.22 9.83 7.12
C SER A 59 -24.31 8.53 6.33
N LEU A 60 -23.32 8.29 5.45
CA LEU A 60 -23.25 7.12 4.60
C LEU A 60 -21.82 6.56 4.53
N PHE A 61 -21.67 5.26 4.70
CA PHE A 61 -20.47 4.48 4.44
C PHE A 61 -20.76 3.54 3.28
N LEU A 62 -20.38 3.97 2.06
CA LEU A 62 -20.65 3.27 0.82
C LEU A 62 -19.44 2.42 0.40
N PHE A 63 -19.62 1.12 0.28
CA PHE A 63 -18.61 0.19 -0.26
C PHE A 63 -19.03 -0.24 -1.66
N ASN A 64 -18.27 0.18 -2.67
CA ASN A 64 -18.52 -0.20 -4.07
C ASN A 64 -17.50 -1.25 -4.51
N HIS A 65 -17.95 -2.48 -4.67
CA HIS A 65 -17.15 -3.65 -5.03
C HIS A 65 -17.19 -4.00 -6.52
N SER A 66 -17.63 -3.08 -7.36
CA SER A 66 -17.68 -3.33 -8.81
C SER A 66 -16.30 -3.67 -9.38
N PRO A 67 -16.23 -4.48 -10.45
CA PRO A 67 -14.97 -4.99 -10.96
C PRO A 67 -14.05 -3.89 -11.52
N THR A 68 -12.79 -4.23 -11.76
CA THR A 68 -11.84 -3.35 -12.41
C THR A 68 -12.35 -2.97 -13.81
N GLY A 69 -12.20 -1.70 -14.20
CA GLY A 69 -12.65 -1.22 -15.50
C GLY A 69 -14.14 -0.85 -15.59
N SER A 70 -14.93 -1.05 -14.52
CA SER A 70 -16.34 -0.69 -14.46
C SER A 70 -16.62 0.81 -14.34
N GLY A 71 -15.60 1.67 -14.29
CA GLY A 71 -15.77 3.12 -14.14
C GLY A 71 -16.17 3.55 -12.72
N LYS A 72 -15.64 2.89 -11.68
CA LYS A 72 -15.84 3.30 -10.28
C LYS A 72 -15.53 4.77 -10.01
N THR A 73 -14.52 5.33 -10.70
CA THR A 73 -14.19 6.76 -10.58
C THR A 73 -15.36 7.65 -11.00
N ILE A 74 -16.06 7.32 -12.06
CA ILE A 74 -17.23 8.10 -12.55
C ILE A 74 -18.36 8.05 -11.52
N SER A 75 -18.52 6.96 -10.78
CA SER A 75 -19.61 6.79 -9.81
C SER A 75 -19.62 7.83 -8.69
N TRP A 76 -18.45 8.38 -8.34
CA TRP A 76 -18.35 9.45 -7.35
C TRP A 76 -18.03 10.82 -7.99
N LEU A 77 -17.29 10.83 -9.12
CA LEU A 77 -16.83 12.07 -9.73
C LEU A 77 -18.01 12.85 -10.33
N LYS A 78 -18.94 12.17 -11.00
CA LYS A 78 -20.09 12.84 -11.62
C LYS A 78 -20.92 13.64 -10.62
N PRO A 79 -21.45 13.07 -9.53
CA PRO A 79 -22.20 13.87 -8.53
C PRO A 79 -21.35 14.99 -7.91
N VAL A 80 -20.03 14.79 -7.76
CA VAL A 80 -19.12 15.85 -7.28
C VAL A 80 -19.04 17.02 -8.26
N LEU A 81 -19.00 16.75 -9.56
CA LEU A 81 -18.94 17.79 -10.58
C LEU A 81 -20.29 18.50 -10.74
N ASP A 82 -21.40 17.76 -10.73
CA ASP A 82 -22.75 18.34 -10.84
C ASP A 82 -23.05 19.30 -9.69
N ASP A 83 -22.74 18.87 -8.45
CA ASP A 83 -23.14 19.59 -7.23
C ASP A 83 -22.02 20.49 -6.68
N ARG A 84 -20.87 20.57 -7.39
CA ARG A 84 -19.67 21.32 -6.97
C ARG A 84 -19.23 20.99 -5.55
N MET A 85 -19.25 19.69 -5.21
CA MET A 85 -18.91 19.23 -3.86
C MET A 85 -17.42 19.45 -3.55
N LYS A 86 -17.12 19.49 -2.25
CA LYS A 86 -15.75 19.52 -1.71
C LYS A 86 -15.38 18.12 -1.25
N VAL A 87 -14.38 17.52 -1.88
CA VAL A 87 -14.03 16.13 -1.60
C VAL A 87 -12.54 15.92 -1.42
N ILE A 88 -12.20 14.88 -0.65
CA ILE A 88 -10.85 14.35 -0.52
C ILE A 88 -10.84 12.93 -1.05
N ALA A 89 -10.11 12.68 -2.14
CA ALA A 89 -9.92 11.36 -2.72
C ALA A 89 -8.56 10.80 -2.34
N VAL A 90 -8.56 9.63 -1.71
CA VAL A 90 -7.39 8.99 -1.10
C VAL A 90 -6.99 7.79 -1.94
N TYR A 91 -5.75 7.77 -2.39
CA TYR A 91 -5.16 6.73 -3.23
C TYR A 91 -3.94 6.10 -2.56
N PRO A 92 -3.69 4.81 -2.70
CA PRO A 92 -2.66 4.10 -1.95
C PRO A 92 -1.23 4.54 -2.23
N THR A 93 -0.94 5.12 -3.41
CA THR A 93 0.42 5.52 -3.82
C THR A 93 0.47 6.93 -4.37
N ASN A 94 1.63 7.61 -4.26
CA ASN A 94 1.84 8.94 -4.83
C ASN A 94 1.71 8.93 -6.37
N ALA A 95 2.18 7.88 -7.02
CA ALA A 95 2.05 7.73 -8.47
C ALA A 95 0.58 7.75 -8.90
N LEU A 96 -0.28 7.02 -8.18
CA LEU A 96 -1.72 6.99 -8.44
C LEU A 96 -2.38 8.35 -8.16
N VAL A 97 -1.97 9.05 -7.11
CA VAL A 97 -2.47 10.41 -6.81
C VAL A 97 -2.22 11.35 -8.01
N ILE A 98 -1.02 11.30 -8.58
CA ILE A 98 -0.63 12.16 -9.71
C ILE A 98 -1.38 11.76 -10.99
N ASP A 99 -1.49 10.46 -11.27
CA ASP A 99 -2.22 9.96 -12.44
C ASP A 99 -3.71 10.28 -12.36
N GLN A 100 -4.33 10.04 -11.22
CA GLN A 100 -5.75 10.33 -11.01
C GLN A 100 -6.06 11.83 -11.08
N LYS A 101 -5.14 12.70 -10.66
CA LYS A 101 -5.30 14.14 -10.89
C LYS A 101 -5.43 14.44 -12.38
N LYS A 102 -4.54 13.90 -13.22
CA LYS A 102 -4.63 14.09 -14.69
C LYS A 102 -5.93 13.54 -15.25
N GLN A 103 -6.41 12.41 -14.73
CA GLN A 103 -7.68 11.82 -15.17
C GLN A 103 -8.89 12.68 -14.77
N VAL A 104 -8.90 13.25 -13.57
CA VAL A 104 -9.94 14.18 -13.10
C VAL A 104 -9.95 15.44 -13.94
N ASP A 105 -8.79 16.05 -14.20
CA ASP A 105 -8.68 17.24 -15.05
C ASP A 105 -9.26 16.96 -16.46
N ARG A 106 -8.86 15.84 -17.09
CA ARG A 106 -9.40 15.42 -18.39
C ARG A 106 -10.90 15.14 -18.35
N ALA A 107 -11.40 14.58 -17.25
CA ALA A 107 -12.82 14.28 -17.09
C ALA A 107 -13.65 15.57 -17.00
N ILE A 108 -13.18 16.59 -16.28
CA ILE A 108 -13.83 17.90 -16.18
C ILE A 108 -14.01 18.50 -17.59
N GLU A 109 -12.95 18.51 -18.40
CA GLU A 109 -12.99 19.04 -19.76
C GLU A 109 -13.87 18.18 -20.68
N ARG A 110 -13.68 16.85 -20.66
CA ARG A 110 -14.40 15.90 -21.50
C ARG A 110 -15.90 15.89 -21.21
N PHE A 111 -16.28 16.10 -19.96
CA PHE A 111 -17.68 16.17 -19.55
C PHE A 111 -18.28 17.56 -19.73
N GLY A 112 -17.55 18.52 -20.28
CA GLY A 112 -18.04 19.85 -20.64
C GLY A 112 -18.20 20.80 -19.44
N TYR A 113 -17.66 20.46 -18.26
CA TYR A 113 -17.64 21.38 -17.13
C TYR A 113 -16.58 22.46 -17.32
N ASN A 114 -16.82 23.64 -16.76
CA ASN A 114 -15.84 24.71 -16.78
C ASN A 114 -14.74 24.41 -15.74
N PRO A 115 -13.45 24.25 -16.14
CA PRO A 115 -12.36 23.98 -15.19
C PRO A 115 -12.20 25.05 -14.11
N ARG A 116 -12.65 26.31 -14.38
CA ARG A 116 -12.58 27.40 -13.40
C ARG A 116 -13.53 27.21 -12.22
N ASP A 117 -14.54 26.37 -12.35
CA ASP A 117 -15.52 26.09 -11.30
C ASP A 117 -14.96 25.09 -10.26
N PHE A 118 -13.80 24.49 -10.52
CA PHE A 118 -13.19 23.49 -9.66
C PHE A 118 -11.76 23.89 -9.28
N HIS A 119 -11.36 23.52 -8.05
CA HIS A 119 -9.99 23.54 -7.61
C HIS A 119 -9.53 22.08 -7.43
N VAL A 120 -8.74 21.57 -8.38
CA VAL A 120 -8.21 20.20 -8.36
C VAL A 120 -6.73 20.22 -7.98
N GLN A 121 -6.38 19.61 -6.85
CA GLN A 121 -5.01 19.61 -6.34
C GLN A 121 -4.58 18.23 -5.88
N ALA A 122 -3.44 17.77 -6.38
CA ALA A 122 -2.74 16.61 -5.83
C ALA A 122 -1.88 17.03 -4.64
N ILE A 123 -1.89 16.25 -3.58
CA ILE A 123 -1.15 16.50 -2.34
C ILE A 123 -0.33 15.26 -2.02
N THR A 124 0.97 15.34 -2.25
CA THR A 124 1.97 14.37 -1.80
C THR A 124 3.05 15.08 -1.00
N SER A 125 3.90 14.35 -0.30
CA SER A 125 5.01 14.96 0.45
C SER A 125 5.93 15.80 -0.43
N ASP A 126 6.18 15.34 -1.65
CA ASP A 126 7.09 15.97 -2.61
C ASP A 126 6.44 17.23 -3.20
N LEU A 127 5.17 17.16 -3.63
CA LEU A 127 4.42 18.31 -4.12
C LEU A 127 4.22 19.40 -3.05
N LEU A 128 4.11 19.03 -1.78
CA LEU A 128 4.09 20.01 -0.69
C LEU A 128 5.43 20.72 -0.51
N ILE A 129 6.55 20.05 -0.82
CA ILE A 129 7.88 20.68 -0.82
C ILE A 129 7.99 21.64 -1.99
N GLU A 130 7.64 21.20 -3.20
CA GLU A 130 7.65 22.04 -4.41
C GLU A 130 6.74 23.29 -4.28
N GLU A 131 5.54 23.13 -3.71
CA GLU A 131 4.63 24.25 -3.49
C GLU A 131 5.19 25.24 -2.47
N LYS A 132 5.97 24.78 -1.48
CA LYS A 132 6.67 25.64 -0.53
C LYS A 132 7.77 26.47 -1.22
N GLU A 133 8.48 25.88 -2.19
CA GLU A 133 9.52 26.57 -2.96
C GLU A 133 8.97 27.65 -3.89
N ARG A 134 7.71 27.49 -4.35
CA ARG A 134 7.04 28.51 -5.19
C ARG A 134 6.70 29.80 -4.45
N TYR A 135 6.77 29.79 -3.12
CA TYR A 135 6.46 30.96 -2.28
C TYR A 135 7.65 31.30 -1.35
N PRO A 136 8.80 31.74 -1.92
CA PRO A 136 10.02 32.00 -1.14
C PRO A 136 9.85 33.10 -0.09
N ASP A 137 8.94 34.05 -0.30
CA ASP A 137 8.65 35.14 0.66
C ASP A 137 7.88 34.61 1.90
N GLU A 138 7.36 33.41 1.87
CA GLU A 138 6.70 32.75 2.97
C GLU A 138 7.63 31.69 3.65
N ILE A 139 8.94 32.03 3.74
CA ILE A 139 9.99 31.24 4.39
C ILE A 139 9.57 30.97 5.84
N GLY A 140 9.04 29.77 6.12
CA GLY A 140 8.60 29.36 7.46
C GLY A 140 7.26 28.66 7.50
N LEU A 141 6.48 28.64 6.41
CA LEU A 141 5.23 27.86 6.36
C LEU A 141 5.51 26.39 6.61
N LYS A 142 4.89 25.86 7.65
CA LYS A 142 4.90 24.42 7.94
C LYS A 142 4.01 23.70 6.93
N LYS A 143 4.27 22.41 6.66
CA LYS A 143 3.45 21.58 5.75
C LYS A 143 1.95 21.64 6.06
N GLY A 144 1.59 21.75 7.34
CA GLY A 144 0.23 21.89 7.77
C GLY A 144 -0.44 23.19 7.37
N GLN A 145 0.25 24.31 7.47
CA GLN A 145 -0.26 25.62 7.06
C GLN A 145 -0.51 25.65 5.56
N LEU A 146 0.39 25.06 4.79
CA LEU A 146 0.23 24.91 3.36
C LEU A 146 -0.99 24.05 2.99
N LEU A 147 -1.18 22.91 3.64
CA LEU A 147 -2.33 22.04 3.44
C LEU A 147 -3.64 22.78 3.78
N ASN A 148 -3.71 23.49 4.91
CA ASN A 148 -4.86 24.30 5.29
C ASN A 148 -5.16 25.39 4.24
N ARG A 149 -4.14 26.05 3.72
CA ARG A 149 -4.27 27.06 2.64
C ARG A 149 -4.83 26.45 1.36
N ILE A 150 -4.34 25.27 0.94
CA ILE A 150 -4.82 24.56 -0.24
C ILE A 150 -6.33 24.26 -0.09
N ILE A 151 -6.74 23.70 1.06
CA ILE A 151 -8.16 23.41 1.33
C ILE A 151 -9.01 24.69 1.27
N ARG A 152 -8.50 25.80 1.78
CA ARG A 152 -9.23 27.08 1.79
C ARG A 152 -9.29 27.76 0.43
N LYS A 153 -8.35 27.49 -0.49
CA LYS A 153 -8.41 27.99 -1.88
C LYS A 153 -9.66 27.53 -2.64
N GLY A 154 -10.27 26.41 -2.23
CA GLY A 154 -11.54 25.91 -2.78
C GLY A 154 -12.80 26.65 -2.34
N ARG A 155 -12.72 27.80 -1.63
CA ARG A 155 -13.89 28.58 -1.25
C ARG A 155 -14.63 29.11 -2.47
N GLY A 156 -15.94 28.86 -2.55
CA GLY A 156 -16.80 29.29 -3.67
C GLY A 156 -16.68 28.46 -4.95
N ARG A 157 -15.91 27.36 -4.94
CA ARG A 157 -15.74 26.42 -6.05
C ARG A 157 -15.89 24.98 -5.54
N GLY A 158 -16.10 24.03 -6.45
CA GLY A 158 -15.90 22.63 -6.15
C GLY A 158 -14.42 22.38 -5.80
N LEU A 159 -14.17 21.54 -4.80
CA LEU A 159 -12.82 21.22 -4.34
C LEU A 159 -12.59 19.72 -4.48
N ILE A 160 -11.56 19.33 -5.25
CA ILE A 160 -11.16 17.93 -5.40
C ILE A 160 -9.70 17.81 -4.99
N LEU A 161 -9.45 17.32 -3.77
CA LEU A 161 -8.12 17.06 -3.25
C LEU A 161 -7.80 15.58 -3.41
N LEU A 162 -6.69 15.28 -4.06
CA LEU A 162 -6.21 13.91 -4.22
C LEU A 162 -4.98 13.73 -3.35
N THR A 163 -4.97 12.71 -2.50
CA THR A 163 -3.88 12.49 -1.56
C THR A 163 -3.69 11.00 -1.25
N ASN A 164 -2.74 10.67 -0.37
CA ASN A 164 -2.51 9.33 0.11
C ASN A 164 -3.01 9.14 1.56
N PRO A 165 -3.16 7.88 2.03
CA PRO A 165 -3.64 7.60 3.39
C PRO A 165 -2.78 8.20 4.49
N ASP A 166 -1.46 8.34 4.27
CA ASP A 166 -0.54 8.87 5.28
C ASP A 166 -0.83 10.33 5.55
N ILE A 167 -0.96 11.13 4.49
CA ILE A 167 -1.23 12.56 4.61
C ILE A 167 -2.62 12.80 5.24
N LEU A 168 -3.64 12.05 4.80
CA LEU A 168 -4.97 12.16 5.40
C LEU A 168 -4.95 11.82 6.89
N THR A 169 -4.30 10.71 7.26
CA THR A 169 -4.22 10.29 8.66
C THR A 169 -3.45 11.29 9.52
N LEU A 170 -2.32 11.81 9.03
CA LEU A 170 -1.56 12.84 9.74
C LEU A 170 -2.34 14.14 9.87
N ALA A 171 -3.13 14.51 8.85
CA ALA A 171 -4.01 15.68 8.91
C ALA A 171 -5.14 15.50 9.92
N LEU A 172 -5.78 14.33 9.95
CA LEU A 172 -6.84 14.01 10.93
C LEU A 172 -6.29 13.91 12.36
N LYS A 173 -5.05 13.41 12.54
CA LYS A 173 -4.35 13.36 13.83
C LYS A 173 -3.79 14.71 14.29
N ASP A 174 -3.96 15.76 13.49
CA ASP A 174 -3.38 17.10 13.73
C ASP A 174 -1.84 17.09 13.92
N ALA A 175 -1.20 16.10 13.28
CA ALA A 175 0.25 15.86 13.42
C ALA A 175 1.12 16.93 12.70
N TYR A 176 0.49 17.83 11.95
CA TYR A 176 1.17 18.93 11.25
C TYR A 176 1.29 20.22 12.09
N TYR A 177 0.95 20.17 13.38
CA TYR A 177 0.97 21.33 14.30
C TYR A 177 0.07 22.50 13.85
N GLU A 178 -1.01 22.20 13.15
CA GLU A 178 -1.98 23.17 12.65
C GLU A 178 -3.39 22.77 13.03
N HIS A 179 -3.90 23.30 14.13
CA HIS A 179 -5.26 23.01 14.66
C HIS A 179 -6.39 23.29 13.66
N ASN A 180 -6.12 24.08 12.62
CA ASN A 180 -7.11 24.46 11.62
C ASN A 180 -7.29 23.43 10.48
N ILE A 181 -6.41 22.42 10.31
CA ILE A 181 -6.54 21.45 9.23
C ILE A 181 -7.79 20.59 9.43
N ARG A 182 -8.00 20.12 10.64
CA ARG A 182 -9.16 19.33 10.96
C ARG A 182 -10.45 20.11 10.75
N GLU A 183 -10.51 21.39 11.14
CA GLU A 183 -11.65 22.26 10.86
C GLU A 183 -11.88 22.41 9.35
N ALA A 184 -10.80 22.50 8.56
CA ALA A 184 -10.92 22.53 7.11
C ALA A 184 -11.45 21.20 6.54
N ILE A 185 -11.04 20.05 7.09
CA ILE A 185 -11.56 18.74 6.70
C ILE A 185 -13.04 18.57 7.11
N ARG A 186 -13.47 19.12 8.24
CA ARG A 186 -14.89 19.16 8.63
C ARG A 186 -15.78 19.87 7.62
N GLY A 187 -15.20 20.80 6.87
CA GLY A 187 -15.88 21.56 5.81
C GLY A 187 -15.95 20.87 4.45
N VAL A 188 -15.45 19.64 4.29
CA VAL A 188 -15.63 18.85 3.06
C VAL A 188 -16.91 18.02 3.16
N ASP A 189 -17.47 17.65 2.00
CA ASP A 189 -18.73 16.91 1.91
C ASP A 189 -18.51 15.40 1.92
N MET A 190 -17.38 14.94 1.34
CA MET A 190 -17.12 13.51 1.13
C MET A 190 -15.64 13.17 1.19
N ILE A 191 -15.32 11.98 1.72
CA ILE A 191 -14.02 11.32 1.57
C ILE A 191 -14.21 10.06 0.72
N ILE A 192 -13.35 9.90 -0.29
CA ILE A 192 -13.27 8.71 -1.13
C ILE A 192 -11.97 7.98 -0.81
N VAL A 193 -12.01 6.67 -0.60
CA VAL A 193 -10.83 5.82 -0.41
C VAL A 193 -10.82 4.78 -1.52
N ASP A 194 -9.93 4.96 -2.48
CA ASP A 194 -9.80 4.04 -3.62
C ASP A 194 -8.77 2.94 -3.31
N GLU A 195 -8.96 1.77 -3.93
CA GLU A 195 -8.17 0.55 -3.73
C GLU A 195 -7.99 0.20 -2.24
N PHE A 196 -9.07 0.33 -1.49
CA PHE A 196 -9.09 0.22 -0.02
C PHE A 196 -8.58 -1.13 0.50
N HIS A 197 -8.64 -2.18 -0.31
CA HIS A 197 -8.11 -3.50 0.03
C HIS A 197 -6.57 -3.54 0.21
N LEU A 198 -5.85 -2.52 -0.28
CA LEU A 198 -4.41 -2.38 -0.09
C LEU A 198 -4.02 -1.79 1.28
N ALA A 199 -5.00 -1.25 2.02
CA ALA A 199 -4.76 -0.74 3.35
C ALA A 199 -4.47 -1.90 4.33
N SER A 200 -3.40 -1.76 5.13
CA SER A 200 -3.13 -2.69 6.22
C SER A 200 -4.26 -2.67 7.27
N ILE A 201 -4.32 -3.68 8.12
CA ILE A 201 -5.33 -3.72 9.20
C ILE A 201 -5.24 -2.49 10.09
N LYS A 202 -4.04 -2.04 10.43
CA LYS A 202 -3.80 -0.81 11.18
C LYS A 202 -4.36 0.42 10.50
N GLN A 203 -4.07 0.58 9.19
CA GLN A 203 -4.57 1.72 8.40
C GLN A 203 -6.09 1.71 8.31
N SER A 204 -6.66 0.55 8.04
CA SER A 204 -8.11 0.36 7.90
C SER A 204 -8.85 0.65 9.18
N ASP A 205 -8.36 0.14 10.31
CA ASP A 205 -8.98 0.35 11.62
C ASP A 205 -8.97 1.82 12.01
N MET A 206 -7.81 2.48 11.85
CA MET A 206 -7.68 3.88 12.23
C MET A 206 -8.46 4.81 11.30
N LEU A 207 -8.44 4.57 9.99
CA LEU A 207 -9.24 5.35 9.05
C LEU A 207 -10.74 5.22 9.36
N LEU A 208 -11.22 3.99 9.54
CA LEU A 208 -12.64 3.76 9.87
C LEU A 208 -13.03 4.40 11.21
N PHE A 209 -12.16 4.30 12.22
CA PHE A 209 -12.39 4.94 13.52
C PHE A 209 -12.46 6.47 13.42
N MET A 210 -11.48 7.08 12.75
CA MET A 210 -11.47 8.54 12.57
C MET A 210 -12.65 9.04 11.73
N MET A 211 -13.07 8.29 10.70
CA MET A 211 -14.26 8.62 9.90
C MET A 211 -15.55 8.46 10.70
N HIS A 212 -15.65 7.43 11.53
CA HIS A 212 -16.76 7.26 12.44
C HIS A 212 -16.86 8.44 13.41
N GLU A 213 -15.77 8.83 14.02
CA GLU A 213 -15.68 9.96 14.93
C GLU A 213 -16.09 11.29 14.23
N MET A 214 -15.58 11.52 13.00
CA MET A 214 -15.97 12.67 12.18
C MET A 214 -17.46 12.66 11.81
N SER A 215 -18.03 11.49 11.52
CA SER A 215 -19.45 11.35 11.14
C SER A 215 -20.41 11.69 12.27
N THR A 216 -19.98 11.48 13.53
CA THR A 216 -20.75 11.78 14.74
C THR A 216 -20.57 13.22 15.22
N ASP A 217 -19.58 13.96 14.72
CA ASP A 217 -19.38 15.37 15.07
C ASP A 217 -20.46 16.23 14.43
N LYS A 218 -21.28 16.88 15.25
CA LYS A 218 -22.38 17.78 14.81
C LYS A 218 -21.89 18.99 14.01
N ARG A 219 -20.63 19.41 14.21
CA ARG A 219 -19.99 20.52 13.51
C ARG A 219 -19.49 20.14 12.12
N SER A 220 -19.43 18.84 11.81
CA SER A 220 -18.87 18.34 10.55
C SER A 220 -19.92 18.31 9.45
N HIS A 221 -19.60 18.90 8.30
CA HIS A 221 -20.33 18.73 7.04
C HIS A 221 -20.01 17.39 6.38
N LEU A 222 -18.85 16.79 6.73
CA LEU A 222 -18.42 15.51 6.21
C LEU A 222 -19.33 14.38 6.68
N LYS A 223 -20.18 13.89 5.77
CA LYS A 223 -21.17 12.84 6.04
C LYS A 223 -21.04 11.65 5.09
N LYS A 224 -20.29 11.77 3.99
CA LYS A 224 -20.18 10.72 2.97
C LYS A 224 -18.77 10.12 2.95
N TYR A 225 -18.71 8.79 3.05
CA TYR A 225 -17.48 8.02 3.04
C TYR A 225 -17.64 6.90 2.00
N VAL A 226 -16.86 6.97 0.91
CA VAL A 226 -16.97 6.07 -0.23
C VAL A 226 -15.71 5.23 -0.33
N PHE A 227 -15.84 3.92 -0.29
CA PHE A 227 -14.75 2.95 -0.38
C PHE A 227 -14.87 2.18 -1.68
N LEU A 228 -13.84 2.25 -2.51
CA LEU A 228 -13.80 1.61 -3.82
C LEU A 228 -12.79 0.47 -3.81
N SER A 229 -13.21 -0.71 -4.22
CA SER A 229 -12.33 -1.87 -4.36
C SER A 229 -12.96 -2.96 -5.21
N ALA A 230 -12.22 -3.51 -6.16
CA ALA A 230 -12.66 -4.70 -6.89
C ALA A 230 -12.53 -6.00 -6.07
N THR A 231 -11.75 -5.96 -4.99
CA THR A 231 -11.55 -7.08 -4.07
C THR A 231 -12.01 -6.66 -2.67
N PRO A 232 -13.23 -7.03 -2.24
CA PRO A 232 -13.79 -6.55 -0.99
C PRO A 232 -13.03 -7.06 0.24
N ASN A 233 -12.78 -6.18 1.20
CA ASN A 233 -12.34 -6.55 2.53
C ASN A 233 -13.57 -6.73 3.45
N ARG A 234 -14.06 -7.96 3.56
CA ARG A 234 -15.28 -8.28 4.34
C ARG A 234 -15.15 -7.91 5.82
N GLN A 235 -13.97 -8.07 6.41
CA GLN A 235 -13.76 -7.77 7.84
C GLN A 235 -14.05 -6.31 8.18
N ILE A 236 -13.71 -5.38 7.29
CA ILE A 236 -13.93 -3.95 7.50
C ILE A 236 -15.41 -3.60 7.36
N VAL A 237 -16.08 -4.19 6.37
CA VAL A 237 -17.54 -4.02 6.19
C VAL A 237 -18.29 -4.54 7.42
N GLU A 238 -17.94 -5.72 7.92
CA GLU A 238 -18.56 -6.30 9.11
C GLU A 238 -18.28 -5.46 10.36
N ARG A 239 -17.10 -4.89 10.50
CA ARG A 239 -16.80 -3.96 11.59
C ARG A 239 -17.64 -2.70 11.51
N ALA A 240 -17.73 -2.07 10.33
CA ALA A 240 -18.55 -0.89 10.12
C ALA A 240 -20.03 -1.14 10.48
N LYS A 241 -20.55 -2.31 10.10
CA LYS A 241 -21.90 -2.75 10.48
C LYS A 241 -22.03 -2.96 11.99
N LYS A 242 -21.03 -3.61 12.63
CA LYS A 242 -21.02 -3.88 14.07
C LYS A 242 -21.14 -2.60 14.90
N VAL A 243 -20.45 -1.54 14.51
CA VAL A 243 -20.52 -0.22 15.18
C VAL A 243 -21.73 0.60 14.74
N LYS A 244 -22.68 -0.01 14.03
CA LYS A 244 -23.96 0.60 13.62
C LYS A 244 -23.81 1.82 12.71
N LEU A 245 -22.76 1.87 11.88
CA LEU A 245 -22.69 2.85 10.80
C LEU A 245 -23.75 2.56 9.75
N ASN A 246 -24.20 3.60 9.06
CA ASN A 246 -25.09 3.44 7.90
C ASN A 246 -24.27 2.93 6.72
N VAL A 247 -24.16 1.60 6.61
CA VAL A 247 -23.34 0.89 5.62
C VAL A 247 -24.20 0.42 4.47
N VAL A 248 -23.83 0.80 3.26
CA VAL A 248 -24.38 0.26 2.01
C VAL A 248 -23.26 -0.39 1.23
N VAL A 249 -23.50 -1.60 0.74
CA VAL A 249 -22.56 -2.35 -0.10
C VAL A 249 -23.20 -2.49 -1.48
N LEU A 250 -22.51 -2.02 -2.50
CA LEU A 250 -22.84 -2.26 -3.90
C LEU A 250 -21.97 -3.40 -4.39
N ASP A 251 -22.58 -4.58 -4.49
CA ASP A 251 -21.97 -5.76 -5.04
C ASP A 251 -22.09 -5.79 -6.56
N ASP A 252 -21.26 -6.58 -7.18
CA ASP A 252 -21.21 -6.76 -8.61
C ASP A 252 -22.43 -7.55 -9.14
N LYS A 253 -23.18 -6.94 -10.04
CA LYS A 253 -24.22 -7.59 -10.85
C LYS A 253 -23.67 -7.90 -12.24
N SER A 254 -22.62 -8.72 -12.29
CA SER A 254 -21.99 -9.12 -13.54
C SER A 254 -22.63 -10.36 -14.14
N THR A 255 -22.63 -10.40 -15.48
CA THR A 255 -23.06 -11.55 -16.28
C THR A 255 -21.90 -12.07 -17.12
N PRO A 256 -21.87 -13.37 -17.48
CA PRO A 256 -20.87 -13.92 -18.41
C PRO A 256 -20.92 -13.24 -19.78
N LEU A 257 -19.81 -13.25 -20.50
CA LEU A 257 -19.74 -12.66 -21.85
C LEU A 257 -20.66 -13.35 -22.86
N SER A 258 -21.01 -14.61 -22.63
CA SER A 258 -21.99 -15.38 -23.38
C SER A 258 -23.42 -14.83 -23.28
N SER A 259 -23.72 -13.98 -22.30
CA SER A 259 -24.97 -13.25 -22.20
C SER A 259 -25.03 -12.16 -23.27
N SER A 260 -26.19 -11.96 -23.89
CA SER A 260 -26.43 -10.81 -24.77
C SER A 260 -26.67 -9.50 -24.02
N GLU A 261 -26.82 -9.58 -22.71
CA GLU A 261 -27.15 -8.44 -21.85
C GLU A 261 -25.91 -7.73 -21.29
N GLY A 262 -25.94 -6.42 -21.25
CA GLY A 262 -24.89 -5.59 -20.67
C GLY A 262 -23.73 -5.27 -21.62
N ARG A 263 -22.80 -4.45 -21.15
CA ARG A 263 -21.58 -4.02 -21.88
C ARG A 263 -20.37 -4.81 -21.37
N PRO A 264 -19.51 -5.33 -22.27
CA PRO A 264 -18.30 -6.02 -21.88
C PRO A 264 -17.35 -5.08 -21.13
N VAL A 265 -16.77 -5.60 -20.05
CA VAL A 265 -15.81 -4.90 -19.16
C VAL A 265 -14.48 -5.63 -19.11
N LEU A 266 -14.53 -6.95 -19.07
CA LEU A 266 -13.35 -7.80 -19.08
C LEU A 266 -13.43 -8.80 -20.22
N PRO A 267 -12.34 -8.98 -21.00
CA PRO A 267 -12.32 -9.94 -22.11
C PRO A 267 -12.25 -11.39 -21.61
N GLN A 268 -12.44 -12.33 -22.51
CA GLN A 268 -12.05 -13.72 -22.28
C GLN A 268 -10.55 -13.81 -22.07
N LEU A 269 -10.12 -14.71 -21.18
CA LEU A 269 -8.71 -14.86 -20.81
C LEU A 269 -8.30 -16.32 -20.84
N LYS A 270 -7.29 -16.64 -21.63
CA LYS A 270 -6.55 -17.89 -21.56
C LYS A 270 -5.39 -17.71 -20.58
N LEU A 271 -5.53 -18.27 -19.39
CA LEU A 271 -4.55 -18.20 -18.33
C LEU A 271 -3.71 -19.47 -18.31
N LEU A 272 -2.43 -19.35 -18.63
CA LEU A 272 -1.48 -20.44 -18.58
C LEU A 272 -0.82 -20.46 -17.20
N LEU A 273 -1.18 -21.43 -16.38
CA LEU A 273 -0.62 -21.59 -15.04
C LEU A 273 0.68 -22.40 -15.10
N ARG A 274 1.64 -21.96 -14.31
CA ARG A 274 2.90 -22.66 -14.01
C ARG A 274 3.08 -22.74 -12.50
N SER A 275 3.54 -23.86 -12.00
CA SER A 275 3.90 -24.04 -10.60
C SER A 275 5.19 -23.28 -10.30
N GLY A 276 5.26 -22.63 -9.14
CA GLY A 276 6.45 -21.88 -8.75
C GLY A 276 6.45 -21.49 -7.27
N ALA A 277 7.49 -20.76 -6.89
CA ALA A 277 7.65 -20.19 -5.57
C ALA A 277 7.90 -18.69 -5.65
N ILE A 278 7.38 -17.95 -4.67
CA ILE A 278 7.55 -16.50 -4.57
C ILE A 278 9.05 -16.13 -4.51
N TYR A 279 9.43 -15.04 -5.15
CA TYR A 279 10.80 -14.55 -5.34
C TYR A 279 11.73 -15.51 -6.10
N ARG A 280 11.19 -16.56 -6.75
CA ARG A 280 11.93 -17.48 -7.60
C ARG A 280 11.33 -17.60 -9.01
N THR A 281 10.39 -16.74 -9.33
CA THR A 281 9.76 -16.70 -10.66
C THR A 281 10.78 -16.41 -11.76
N TYR A 282 11.78 -15.59 -11.47
CA TYR A 282 12.86 -15.27 -12.40
C TYR A 282 13.66 -16.52 -12.83
N GLU A 283 13.89 -17.49 -11.92
CA GLU A 283 14.59 -18.74 -12.23
C GLU A 283 13.80 -19.53 -13.29
N LEU A 284 12.50 -19.68 -13.10
CA LEU A 284 11.62 -20.40 -14.02
C LEU A 284 11.49 -19.72 -15.39
N ILE A 285 11.56 -18.39 -15.41
CA ILE A 285 11.58 -17.63 -16.68
C ILE A 285 12.92 -17.85 -17.40
N LYS A 286 14.03 -17.83 -16.68
CA LYS A 286 15.37 -18.09 -17.26
C LYS A 286 15.54 -19.53 -17.77
N GLU A 287 14.98 -20.51 -17.06
CA GLU A 287 14.98 -21.92 -17.48
C GLU A 287 14.24 -22.16 -18.81
N ASP A 288 13.21 -21.37 -19.12
CA ASP A 288 12.42 -21.46 -20.38
C ASP A 288 12.46 -20.13 -21.16
N LEU A 289 13.65 -19.51 -21.20
CA LEU A 289 13.83 -18.17 -21.78
C LEU A 289 13.36 -18.08 -23.23
N ASP A 290 13.68 -19.10 -24.04
CA ASP A 290 13.29 -19.15 -25.45
C ASP A 290 11.78 -19.03 -25.64
N TYR A 291 11.00 -19.68 -24.77
CA TYR A 291 9.54 -19.54 -24.79
C TYR A 291 9.07 -18.11 -24.50
N PHE A 292 9.69 -17.42 -23.53
CA PHE A 292 9.29 -16.05 -23.18
C PHE A 292 9.75 -15.04 -24.20
N VAL A 293 10.91 -15.23 -24.80
CA VAL A 293 11.39 -14.44 -25.95
C VAL A 293 10.45 -14.62 -27.14
N ASP A 294 10.09 -15.86 -27.51
CA ASP A 294 9.12 -16.16 -28.55
C ASP A 294 7.75 -15.55 -28.24
N LEU A 295 7.30 -15.61 -26.99
CA LEU A 295 6.07 -14.96 -26.54
C LEU A 295 6.09 -13.45 -26.78
N CYS A 296 7.21 -12.77 -26.51
CA CYS A 296 7.38 -11.33 -26.78
C CYS A 296 7.37 -11.04 -28.29
N MET A 297 7.95 -11.89 -29.12
CA MET A 297 8.08 -11.69 -30.55
C MET A 297 6.79 -11.96 -31.34
N ARG A 298 5.84 -12.74 -30.81
CA ARG A 298 4.58 -13.04 -31.50
C ARG A 298 3.81 -11.75 -31.77
N GLN A 299 3.42 -11.55 -33.03
CA GLN A 299 2.60 -10.43 -33.44
C GLN A 299 1.14 -10.63 -33.05
N LEU A 300 0.41 -9.55 -32.96
CA LEU A 300 -1.05 -9.53 -32.86
C LEU A 300 -1.69 -9.91 -34.21
N SER A 301 -2.98 -10.23 -34.20
CA SER A 301 -3.74 -10.57 -35.42
C SER A 301 -3.71 -9.49 -36.52
N ASN A 302 -3.48 -8.24 -36.14
CA ASN A 302 -3.36 -7.09 -37.03
C ASN A 302 -1.90 -6.85 -37.51
N GLY A 303 -0.95 -7.74 -37.18
CA GLY A 303 0.44 -7.62 -37.57
C GLY A 303 1.29 -6.68 -36.72
N ASN A 304 0.71 -6.02 -35.71
CA ASN A 304 1.46 -5.14 -34.80
C ASN A 304 2.21 -5.94 -33.72
N ARG A 305 3.28 -5.34 -33.20
CA ARG A 305 3.95 -5.87 -32.00
C ARG A 305 3.02 -5.84 -30.81
N ALA A 306 2.99 -6.94 -30.04
CA ALA A 306 2.24 -7.00 -28.82
C ALA A 306 3.01 -6.34 -27.67
N LYS A 307 2.34 -5.52 -26.86
CA LYS A 307 2.91 -5.02 -25.60
C LYS A 307 2.87 -6.10 -24.54
N THR A 308 4.03 -6.63 -24.19
CA THR A 308 4.18 -7.69 -23.19
C THR A 308 4.67 -7.11 -21.88
N VAL A 309 4.01 -7.43 -20.78
CA VAL A 309 4.36 -6.95 -19.44
C VAL A 309 4.69 -8.11 -18.53
N PHE A 310 5.84 -8.03 -17.87
CA PHE A 310 6.25 -8.94 -16.80
C PHE A 310 6.04 -8.25 -15.47
N ILE A 311 5.24 -8.84 -14.56
CA ILE A 311 5.02 -8.32 -13.20
C ILE A 311 5.51 -9.36 -12.19
N LEU A 312 6.65 -9.07 -11.56
CA LEU A 312 7.34 -9.93 -10.61
C LEU A 312 7.19 -9.41 -9.18
N ASP A 313 7.60 -10.17 -8.18
CA ASP A 313 7.39 -9.77 -6.79
C ASP A 313 8.57 -8.95 -6.21
N GLY A 314 9.79 -9.19 -6.66
CA GLY A 314 11.00 -8.54 -6.15
C GLY A 314 11.71 -7.66 -7.17
N ILE A 315 12.36 -6.58 -6.71
CA ILE A 315 13.20 -5.72 -7.58
C ILE A 315 14.36 -6.52 -8.19
N TYR A 316 14.90 -7.48 -7.45
CA TYR A 316 15.94 -8.36 -7.96
C TYR A 316 15.45 -9.23 -9.13
N GLU A 317 14.25 -9.81 -9.02
CA GLU A 317 13.66 -10.58 -10.12
C GLU A 317 13.47 -9.70 -11.37
N VAL A 318 13.04 -8.44 -11.14
CA VAL A 318 12.88 -7.45 -12.22
C VAL A 318 14.22 -7.18 -12.89
N ASP A 319 15.28 -6.99 -12.10
CA ASP A 319 16.64 -6.74 -12.61
C ASP A 319 17.16 -7.90 -13.46
N GLU A 320 17.05 -9.12 -12.94
CA GLU A 320 17.47 -10.35 -13.60
C GLU A 320 16.76 -10.55 -14.96
N ILE A 321 15.42 -10.39 -14.94
CA ILE A 321 14.63 -10.63 -16.15
C ILE A 321 14.75 -9.48 -17.15
N PHE A 322 14.88 -8.23 -16.66
CA PHE A 322 15.15 -7.09 -17.54
C PHE A 322 16.43 -7.27 -18.32
N ASN A 323 17.54 -7.63 -17.66
CA ASN A 323 18.85 -7.79 -18.29
C ASN A 323 18.83 -8.91 -19.34
N VAL A 324 18.28 -10.08 -19.00
CA VAL A 324 18.22 -11.23 -19.90
C VAL A 324 17.30 -10.97 -21.11
N LEU A 325 16.14 -10.37 -20.92
CA LEU A 325 15.23 -10.04 -22.02
C LEU A 325 15.78 -8.91 -22.90
N LYS A 326 16.46 -7.93 -22.32
CA LYS A 326 17.08 -6.84 -23.08
C LYS A 326 18.16 -7.37 -24.00
N GLU A 327 19.04 -8.25 -23.49
CA GLU A 327 20.07 -8.92 -24.31
C GLU A 327 19.46 -9.81 -25.40
N ALA A 328 18.50 -10.66 -25.04
CA ALA A 328 17.88 -11.60 -25.98
C ALA A 328 17.05 -10.94 -27.10
N LEU A 329 16.53 -9.73 -26.88
CA LEU A 329 15.68 -8.98 -27.80
C LEU A 329 16.41 -7.82 -28.50
N GLU A 330 17.70 -7.61 -28.25
CA GLU A 330 18.49 -6.50 -28.80
C GLU A 330 18.54 -6.53 -30.33
N ASP A 331 18.87 -7.68 -30.90
CA ASP A 331 18.94 -7.87 -32.37
C ASP A 331 17.61 -7.61 -33.07
N GLN A 332 16.51 -7.81 -32.38
CA GLN A 332 15.13 -7.60 -32.87
C GLN A 332 14.66 -6.16 -32.72
N LYS A 333 15.47 -5.27 -32.15
CA LYS A 333 15.16 -3.84 -31.88
C LYS A 333 13.87 -3.66 -31.08
N PHE A 334 13.67 -4.51 -30.05
CA PHE A 334 12.58 -4.31 -29.09
C PHE A 334 12.97 -3.25 -28.08
N ASN A 335 12.04 -2.37 -27.74
CA ASN A 335 12.20 -1.45 -26.63
C ASN A 335 11.81 -2.17 -25.33
N VAL A 336 12.83 -2.60 -24.56
CA VAL A 336 12.65 -3.24 -23.25
C VAL A 336 12.84 -2.20 -22.16
N GLU A 337 11.79 -1.94 -21.37
CA GLU A 337 11.77 -0.95 -20.30
C GLU A 337 11.67 -1.60 -18.92
N ARG A 338 12.14 -0.89 -17.91
CA ARG A 338 12.13 -1.32 -16.51
C ARG A 338 11.44 -0.28 -15.62
N VAL A 339 10.53 -0.76 -14.75
CA VAL A 339 9.88 0.08 -13.73
C VAL A 339 9.81 -0.66 -12.40
N ASP A 340 10.43 -0.10 -11.37
CA ASP A 340 10.42 -0.62 -10.01
C ASP A 340 10.68 0.50 -8.98
N GLY A 341 10.84 0.16 -7.69
CA GLY A 341 11.08 1.13 -6.62
C GLY A 341 12.39 1.94 -6.77
N LEU A 342 13.35 1.45 -7.54
CA LEU A 342 14.60 2.16 -7.86
C LEU A 342 14.49 2.90 -9.20
N HIS A 343 13.68 2.42 -10.14
CA HIS A 343 13.49 2.96 -11.48
C HIS A 343 12.04 3.41 -11.65
N PRO A 344 11.71 4.68 -11.34
CA PRO A 344 10.34 5.18 -11.37
C PRO A 344 9.71 5.11 -12.76
N ALA A 345 8.40 4.95 -12.78
CA ALA A 345 7.60 5.05 -14.00
C ALA A 345 7.62 6.49 -14.53
N THR A 346 7.98 6.66 -15.80
CA THR A 346 7.81 7.91 -16.54
C THR A 346 6.77 7.72 -17.63
N GLU A 347 6.13 8.82 -18.05
CA GLU A 347 5.13 8.75 -19.12
C GLU A 347 5.73 8.23 -20.44
N GLU A 348 6.98 8.53 -20.70
CA GLU A 348 7.73 8.07 -21.85
C GLU A 348 7.95 6.55 -21.83
N LYS A 349 8.47 6.00 -20.72
CA LYS A 349 8.65 4.56 -20.52
C LYS A 349 7.34 3.78 -20.71
N LEU A 350 6.23 4.31 -20.17
CA LEU A 350 4.94 3.63 -20.21
C LEU A 350 4.23 3.71 -21.57
N LYS A 351 4.57 4.66 -22.41
CA LYS A 351 4.00 4.78 -23.77
C LYS A 351 4.76 3.98 -24.81
N ASN A 352 6.07 3.98 -24.72
CA ASN A 352 6.95 3.58 -25.83
C ASN A 352 7.60 2.20 -25.67
N PHE A 353 7.16 1.35 -24.73
CA PHE A 353 7.72 0.01 -24.57
C PHE A 353 7.09 -1.02 -25.52
N ASP A 354 7.86 -2.03 -25.92
CA ASP A 354 7.42 -3.31 -26.47
C ASP A 354 7.32 -4.36 -25.34
N VAL A 355 8.34 -4.38 -24.46
CA VAL A 355 8.41 -5.24 -23.27
C VAL A 355 8.64 -4.37 -22.03
N LEU A 356 7.82 -4.54 -21.00
CA LEU A 356 7.98 -3.87 -19.72
C LEU A 356 8.20 -4.90 -18.61
N VAL A 357 9.32 -4.78 -17.88
CA VAL A 357 9.58 -5.61 -16.70
C VAL A 357 9.40 -4.77 -15.45
N SER A 358 8.53 -5.21 -14.55
CA SER A 358 8.18 -4.43 -13.38
C SER A 358 7.81 -5.30 -12.17
N ASN A 359 7.72 -4.65 -11.01
CA ASN A 359 7.10 -5.22 -9.82
C ASN A 359 5.72 -4.57 -9.56
N SER A 360 5.23 -4.67 -8.33
CA SER A 360 3.95 -4.06 -7.93
C SER A 360 3.85 -2.54 -8.14
N SER A 361 4.95 -1.88 -8.48
CA SER A 361 4.95 -0.43 -8.76
C SER A 361 4.04 -0.03 -9.94
N VAL A 362 3.77 -0.96 -10.88
CA VAL A 362 2.83 -0.74 -12.00
C VAL A 362 1.45 -1.34 -11.77
N GLU A 363 1.24 -2.08 -10.68
CA GLU A 363 -0.06 -2.71 -10.39
C GLU A 363 -1.13 -1.68 -10.04
N VAL A 364 -0.73 -0.59 -9.43
CA VAL A 364 -1.64 0.40 -8.87
C VAL A 364 -1.45 1.74 -9.57
N GLY A 365 -2.51 2.19 -10.26
CA GLY A 365 -2.62 3.56 -10.74
C GLY A 365 -1.99 3.90 -12.07
N ILE A 366 -1.45 2.93 -12.79
CA ILE A 366 -0.90 3.20 -14.11
C ILE A 366 -1.82 2.55 -15.16
N ASP A 367 -2.38 3.38 -16.04
CA ASP A 367 -3.17 2.91 -17.17
C ASP A 367 -2.30 2.85 -18.42
N PHE A 368 -2.00 1.63 -18.86
CA PHE A 368 -1.29 1.37 -20.10
C PHE A 368 -1.86 0.14 -20.80
N ASN A 369 -1.78 0.13 -22.11
CA ASN A 369 -2.27 -0.99 -22.90
C ASN A 369 -1.35 -2.20 -22.72
N VAL A 370 -1.91 -3.33 -22.33
CA VAL A 370 -1.25 -4.61 -22.21
C VAL A 370 -1.91 -5.61 -23.13
N ASP A 371 -1.12 -6.28 -23.96
CA ASP A 371 -1.61 -7.33 -24.84
C ASP A 371 -1.36 -8.70 -24.25
N ARG A 372 -0.20 -8.88 -23.60
CA ARG A 372 0.21 -10.11 -22.92
C ARG A 372 0.77 -9.83 -21.56
N LEU A 373 0.48 -10.71 -20.61
CA LEU A 373 0.91 -10.57 -19.24
C LEU A 373 1.61 -11.83 -18.75
N VAL A 374 2.81 -11.67 -18.20
CA VAL A 374 3.56 -12.71 -17.50
C VAL A 374 3.73 -12.26 -16.05
N PHE A 375 3.25 -13.03 -15.09
CA PHE A 375 3.26 -12.55 -13.72
C PHE A 375 3.28 -13.64 -12.66
N SER A 376 3.78 -13.29 -11.48
CA SER A 376 3.65 -14.10 -10.27
C SER A 376 2.28 -13.87 -9.60
N GLY A 377 1.60 -14.94 -9.22
CA GLY A 377 0.25 -14.92 -8.64
C GLY A 377 0.17 -15.68 -7.32
N TYR A 378 1.01 -15.32 -6.33
CA TYR A 378 1.12 -16.04 -5.06
C TYR A 378 0.13 -15.57 -3.99
N SER A 379 -0.69 -14.58 -4.26
CA SER A 379 -1.83 -14.21 -3.43
C SER A 379 -3.07 -13.93 -4.27
N LYS A 380 -4.26 -14.23 -3.75
CA LYS A 380 -5.53 -14.03 -4.45
C LYS A 380 -5.71 -12.60 -4.95
N SER A 381 -5.48 -11.62 -4.10
CA SER A 381 -5.68 -10.20 -4.44
C SER A 381 -4.76 -9.77 -5.60
N LYS A 382 -3.47 -10.10 -5.53
CA LYS A 382 -2.50 -9.79 -6.60
C LYS A 382 -2.88 -10.49 -7.90
N LEU A 383 -3.23 -11.79 -7.84
CA LEU A 383 -3.62 -12.54 -9.02
C LEU A 383 -4.82 -11.91 -9.72
N LEU A 384 -5.89 -11.61 -8.99
CA LEU A 384 -7.10 -10.99 -9.55
C LEU A 384 -6.85 -9.57 -10.07
N GLN A 385 -6.01 -8.77 -9.41
CA GLN A 385 -5.64 -7.43 -9.86
C GLN A 385 -4.80 -7.46 -11.14
N ARG A 386 -3.81 -8.37 -11.21
CA ARG A 386 -2.93 -8.50 -12.38
C ARG A 386 -3.71 -8.94 -13.61
N ILE A 387 -4.57 -9.94 -13.51
CA ILE A 387 -5.43 -10.33 -14.65
C ILE A 387 -6.41 -9.21 -15.05
N GLY A 388 -6.84 -8.38 -14.12
CA GLY A 388 -7.68 -7.20 -14.38
C GLY A 388 -6.98 -6.09 -15.18
N ARG A 389 -5.66 -6.19 -15.45
CA ARG A 389 -4.92 -5.29 -16.35
C ARG A 389 -5.17 -5.59 -17.81
N LEU A 390 -5.52 -6.82 -18.14
CA LEU A 390 -5.93 -7.21 -19.48
C LEU A 390 -7.38 -6.76 -19.69
N ARG A 391 -7.55 -5.54 -20.18
CA ARG A 391 -8.84 -4.88 -20.41
C ARG A 391 -8.79 -4.05 -21.71
N ASN A 392 -9.90 -3.46 -22.10
CA ASN A 392 -10.02 -2.62 -23.30
C ASN A 392 -9.69 -3.35 -24.60
N LYS A 393 -10.04 -4.63 -24.69
CA LYS A 393 -9.89 -5.44 -25.90
C LYS A 393 -11.25 -5.61 -26.61
N PRO A 394 -11.25 -5.81 -27.94
CA PRO A 394 -12.46 -6.19 -28.65
C PRO A 394 -13.11 -7.44 -28.06
N GLU A 395 -14.45 -7.53 -28.11
CA GLU A 395 -15.22 -8.62 -27.53
C GLU A 395 -14.76 -10.03 -27.96
N ASN A 396 -14.32 -10.14 -29.21
CA ASN A 396 -13.93 -11.41 -29.82
C ASN A 396 -12.44 -11.75 -29.66
N GLU A 397 -11.68 -10.93 -28.93
CA GLU A 397 -10.27 -11.16 -28.71
C GLU A 397 -10.04 -11.88 -27.39
N ILE A 398 -9.37 -13.04 -27.44
CA ILE A 398 -8.97 -13.80 -26.25
C ILE A 398 -7.61 -13.29 -25.81
N CYS A 399 -7.56 -12.70 -24.62
CA CYS A 399 -6.29 -12.33 -24.01
C CYS A 399 -5.51 -13.55 -23.54
N GLU A 400 -4.17 -13.46 -23.55
CA GLU A 400 -3.30 -14.51 -23.04
C GLU A 400 -2.46 -13.99 -21.88
N ALA A 401 -2.38 -14.79 -20.81
CA ALA A 401 -1.48 -14.51 -19.68
C ALA A 401 -0.79 -15.78 -19.18
N VAL A 402 0.43 -15.62 -18.71
CA VAL A 402 1.19 -16.67 -18.02
C VAL A 402 1.30 -16.29 -16.54
N CYS A 403 0.84 -17.15 -15.66
CA CYS A 403 0.83 -16.91 -14.22
C CYS A 403 1.56 -18.00 -13.47
N PHE A 404 2.52 -17.60 -12.65
CA PHE A 404 3.20 -18.49 -11.71
C PHE A 404 2.45 -18.50 -10.39
N VAL A 405 2.04 -19.68 -9.94
CA VAL A 405 1.18 -19.88 -8.77
C VAL A 405 1.79 -20.87 -7.78
N PRO A 406 1.35 -20.87 -6.51
CA PRO A 406 1.77 -21.89 -5.54
C PRO A 406 1.42 -23.30 -6.02
N ASN A 407 2.28 -24.28 -5.71
CA ASN A 407 2.08 -25.69 -6.07
C ASN A 407 0.70 -26.19 -5.67
N VAL A 408 0.22 -25.85 -4.47
CA VAL A 408 -1.09 -26.29 -3.97
C VAL A 408 -2.24 -25.88 -4.90
N LEU A 409 -2.22 -24.65 -5.41
CA LEU A 409 -3.23 -24.18 -6.37
C LEU A 409 -3.07 -24.89 -7.72
N TYR A 410 -1.83 -25.00 -8.20
CA TYR A 410 -1.54 -25.67 -9.46
C TYR A 410 -2.03 -27.13 -9.45
N ASP A 411 -1.66 -27.90 -8.43
CA ASP A 411 -2.02 -29.33 -8.31
C ASP A 411 -3.54 -29.53 -8.18
N HIS A 412 -4.21 -28.65 -7.43
CA HIS A 412 -5.68 -28.67 -7.32
C HIS A 412 -6.35 -28.46 -8.68
N LEU A 413 -5.96 -27.43 -9.42
CA LEU A 413 -6.55 -27.14 -10.72
C LEU A 413 -6.18 -28.21 -11.76
N LYS A 414 -4.96 -28.77 -11.69
CA LYS A 414 -4.56 -29.93 -12.51
C LYS A 414 -5.45 -31.17 -12.22
N GLY A 415 -5.77 -31.38 -10.94
CA GLY A 415 -6.70 -32.43 -10.53
C GLY A 415 -8.14 -32.22 -11.04
N LEU A 416 -8.60 -30.96 -11.11
CA LEU A 416 -9.90 -30.64 -11.74
C LEU A 416 -9.85 -30.86 -13.25
N PHE A 417 -8.79 -30.41 -13.92
CA PHE A 417 -8.59 -30.63 -15.35
C PHE A 417 -8.59 -32.12 -15.73
N ALA A 418 -7.90 -32.95 -14.93
CA ALA A 418 -7.88 -34.39 -15.16
C ALA A 418 -9.27 -35.05 -15.08
N LYS A 419 -10.22 -34.47 -14.34
CA LYS A 419 -11.60 -34.96 -14.22
C LYS A 419 -12.51 -34.46 -15.33
N THR A 420 -12.28 -33.26 -15.83
CA THR A 420 -13.20 -32.56 -16.77
C THR A 420 -12.69 -32.51 -18.20
N GLY A 421 -11.40 -32.76 -18.44
CA GLY A 421 -10.73 -32.63 -19.74
C GLY A 421 -10.53 -31.20 -20.22
N SER A 422 -11.15 -30.21 -19.56
CA SER A 422 -10.98 -28.79 -19.82
C SER A 422 -11.27 -27.98 -18.57
N LEU A 423 -10.63 -26.82 -18.40
CA LEU A 423 -10.95 -25.86 -17.35
C LEU A 423 -11.51 -24.58 -18.00
N MET A 424 -12.82 -24.52 -18.10
CA MET A 424 -13.53 -23.29 -18.45
C MET A 424 -14.28 -22.84 -17.19
N LEU A 425 -13.92 -21.71 -16.64
CA LEU A 425 -14.45 -21.17 -15.39
C LEU A 425 -14.94 -19.74 -15.61
N SER A 426 -16.06 -19.41 -14.99
CA SER A 426 -16.38 -18.01 -14.79
C SER A 426 -15.37 -17.36 -13.86
N ARG A 427 -15.20 -16.05 -13.93
CA ARG A 427 -14.29 -15.32 -13.02
C ARG A 427 -14.69 -15.50 -11.54
N LYS A 428 -15.98 -15.66 -11.27
CA LYS A 428 -16.51 -15.92 -9.93
C LYS A 428 -16.09 -17.31 -9.44
N GLU A 429 -16.30 -18.36 -10.23
CA GLU A 429 -15.87 -19.71 -9.89
C GLU A 429 -14.35 -19.78 -9.68
N PHE A 430 -13.58 -19.12 -10.54
CA PHE A 430 -12.13 -19.04 -10.36
C PHE A 430 -11.77 -18.36 -9.03
N ALA A 431 -12.39 -17.22 -8.71
CA ALA A 431 -12.18 -16.54 -7.43
C ALA A 431 -12.56 -17.43 -6.22
N GLU A 432 -13.61 -18.25 -6.32
CA GLU A 432 -14.01 -19.22 -5.29
C GLU A 432 -12.98 -20.35 -5.12
N GLN A 433 -12.32 -20.79 -6.20
CA GLN A 433 -11.21 -21.76 -6.07
C GLN A 433 -10.00 -21.11 -5.37
N LEU A 434 -9.70 -19.85 -5.69
CA LEU A 434 -8.66 -19.11 -5.00
C LEU A 434 -8.98 -18.92 -3.50
N ASP A 435 -10.24 -18.67 -3.14
CA ASP A 435 -10.66 -18.54 -1.73
C ASP A 435 -10.46 -19.82 -0.91
N LYS A 436 -10.56 -20.98 -1.55
CA LYS A 436 -10.36 -22.27 -0.87
C LYS A 436 -8.90 -22.61 -0.62
N LEU A 437 -7.99 -22.13 -1.46
CA LEU A 437 -6.61 -22.62 -1.53
C LEU A 437 -5.55 -21.55 -1.26
N MET A 438 -5.89 -20.29 -1.55
CA MET A 438 -5.06 -19.17 -1.23
C MET A 438 -5.69 -18.46 -0.04
N GLU A 439 -5.15 -18.69 1.14
CA GLU A 439 -5.67 -18.07 2.35
C GLU A 439 -5.82 -16.56 2.17
N SER A 440 -6.98 -16.06 2.56
CA SER A 440 -7.18 -14.64 2.81
C SER A 440 -6.17 -14.25 3.87
N GLY A 441 -5.19 -13.45 3.54
CA GLY A 441 -4.08 -12.95 4.36
C GLY A 441 -4.14 -13.22 5.88
N LEU A 442 -3.12 -12.84 6.59
CA LEU A 442 -3.03 -13.02 8.05
C LEU A 442 -4.31 -12.59 8.75
N ASP A 443 -4.90 -13.49 9.55
CA ASP A 443 -5.94 -13.12 10.49
C ASP A 443 -5.33 -12.26 11.61
N LEU A 444 -5.44 -10.95 11.44
CA LEU A 444 -4.99 -9.94 12.39
C LEU A 444 -6.16 -9.39 13.22
N SER A 445 -7.23 -10.15 13.38
CA SER A 445 -8.40 -9.72 14.20
C SER A 445 -7.99 -9.39 15.65
N SER A 446 -6.97 -10.06 16.19
CA SER A 446 -6.39 -9.74 17.49
C SER A 446 -5.69 -8.39 17.53
N TYR A 447 -5.09 -7.94 16.42
CA TYR A 447 -4.54 -6.59 16.31
C TYR A 447 -5.62 -5.54 16.58
N SER A 448 -6.77 -5.72 15.96
CA SER A 448 -7.92 -4.84 16.13
C SER A 448 -8.48 -4.81 17.55
N ARG A 449 -8.31 -5.89 18.32
CA ARG A 449 -8.74 -5.96 19.74
C ARG A 449 -7.69 -5.47 20.72
N THR A 450 -6.41 -5.51 20.35
CA THR A 450 -5.30 -5.22 21.25
C THR A 450 -4.67 -3.85 20.98
N TYR A 451 -4.22 -3.60 19.75
CA TYR A 451 -3.39 -2.43 19.42
C TYR A 451 -4.20 -1.28 18.81
N SER A 452 -5.23 -1.57 18.04
CA SER A 452 -6.09 -0.52 17.48
C SER A 452 -6.79 0.31 18.57
N PRO A 453 -7.29 -0.26 19.69
CA PRO A 453 -7.82 0.55 20.80
C PRO A 453 -6.79 1.49 21.42
N MET A 454 -5.55 1.03 21.57
CA MET A 454 -4.47 1.84 22.13
C MET A 454 -4.09 3.00 21.22
N GLU A 455 -4.02 2.77 19.92
CA GLU A 455 -3.76 3.82 18.93
C GLU A 455 -4.90 4.84 18.89
N ALA A 456 -6.15 4.37 18.91
CA ALA A 456 -7.32 5.22 18.97
C ALA A 456 -7.37 6.03 20.26
N TYR A 457 -7.01 5.44 21.41
CA TYR A 457 -6.90 6.14 22.68
C TYR A 457 -5.86 7.26 22.63
N LEU A 458 -4.65 7.01 22.12
CA LEU A 458 -3.64 8.06 21.96
C LEU A 458 -4.12 9.20 21.06
N TYR A 459 -4.79 8.85 19.96
CA TYR A 459 -5.40 9.83 19.06
C TYR A 459 -6.44 10.70 19.79
N LEU A 460 -7.34 10.12 20.55
CA LEU A 460 -8.36 10.85 21.30
C LEU A 460 -7.74 11.72 22.40
N LYS A 461 -6.75 11.17 23.13
CA LYS A 461 -6.05 11.91 24.21
C LYS A 461 -5.34 13.15 23.67
N SER A 462 -4.71 13.07 22.49
CA SER A 462 -4.06 14.22 21.87
C SER A 462 -5.05 15.35 21.54
N ARG A 463 -6.27 15.02 21.17
CA ARG A 463 -7.29 15.98 20.78
C ARG A 463 -7.86 16.79 21.94
N ILE A 464 -8.02 16.16 23.10
CA ILE A 464 -8.71 16.77 24.24
C ILE A 464 -7.82 17.78 24.94
N LYS A 465 -6.52 17.54 25.00
CA LYS A 465 -5.55 18.45 25.63
C LYS A 465 -5.25 19.70 24.77
N GLY A 466 -5.81 19.81 23.56
CA GLY A 466 -5.42 20.86 22.60
C GLY A 466 -3.95 20.77 22.18
N SER A 467 -3.27 19.68 22.58
CA SER A 467 -1.92 19.36 22.18
C SER A 467 -1.93 18.65 20.84
N THR A 468 -0.87 18.83 20.07
CA THR A 468 -0.68 18.03 18.86
C THR A 468 -0.43 16.58 19.24
N TRP A 469 -0.62 15.64 18.30
CA TRP A 469 -0.27 14.24 18.48
C TRP A 469 1.18 14.02 18.97
N ARG A 470 2.09 14.97 18.71
CA ARG A 470 3.47 14.95 19.19
C ARG A 470 3.66 15.53 20.59
N ASP A 471 2.89 16.55 20.95
CA ASP A 471 2.98 17.13 22.30
C ASP A 471 2.45 16.15 23.37
N SER A 472 1.55 15.24 22.97
CA SER A 472 1.21 14.06 23.79
C SER A 472 2.39 13.07 23.89
N MET A 473 3.52 13.36 23.24
CA MET A 473 4.76 12.57 23.23
C MET A 473 5.83 13.06 24.19
N ASP A 474 5.78 14.29 24.67
CA ASP A 474 6.79 14.80 25.61
C ASP A 474 6.51 14.30 27.04
N GLU A 475 7.49 13.61 27.63
CA GLU A 475 7.40 12.94 28.92
C GLU A 475 7.15 13.89 30.11
N GLU A 476 7.45 15.19 29.97
CA GLU A 476 7.34 16.18 31.05
C GLU A 476 5.88 16.51 31.45
N HIS A 477 4.86 16.07 30.71
CA HIS A 477 3.48 16.35 31.00
C HIS A 477 2.73 15.20 31.70
N HIS A 478 3.45 14.17 32.17
CA HIS A 478 2.88 12.93 32.72
C HIS A 478 2.55 12.95 34.21
N GLU A 479 2.84 14.00 34.92
CA GLU A 479 2.42 14.09 36.31
C GLU A 479 0.98 14.63 36.43
N LYS A 480 0.13 13.75 36.89
CA LYS A 480 -1.24 13.92 37.42
C LYS A 480 -2.34 13.39 36.48
N GLY A 481 -3.16 12.59 37.14
CA GLY A 481 -4.37 11.98 36.62
C GLY A 481 -5.24 12.86 35.72
N MET A 482 -6.29 12.29 35.19
CA MET A 482 -7.20 12.93 34.22
C MET A 482 -7.46 14.39 34.62
N PRO A 483 -7.10 15.40 33.81
CA PRO A 483 -7.36 16.79 34.14
C PRO A 483 -8.87 16.98 34.35
N GLU A 484 -9.29 17.73 35.39
CA GLU A 484 -10.69 18.03 35.68
C GLU A 484 -11.44 18.61 34.47
N SER A 485 -10.74 19.30 33.56
CA SER A 485 -11.28 19.81 32.30
C SER A 485 -11.68 18.74 31.27
N ILE A 486 -11.31 17.48 31.46
CA ILE A 486 -11.58 16.36 30.54
C ILE A 486 -12.83 15.57 30.97
N GLN A 487 -13.41 15.84 32.12
CA GLN A 487 -14.64 15.21 32.62
C GLN A 487 -15.92 15.69 31.89
N GLY A 488 -15.76 16.44 30.79
CA GLY A 488 -16.88 16.94 30.04
C GLY A 488 -17.53 15.91 29.11
N GLU A 489 -18.73 16.24 28.63
CA GLU A 489 -19.54 15.40 27.72
C GLU A 489 -18.77 14.92 26.48
N GLU A 490 -17.79 15.69 25.99
CA GLU A 490 -17.00 15.34 24.79
C GLU A 490 -16.05 14.16 25.05
N TRP A 491 -15.47 14.06 26.27
CA TRP A 491 -14.62 12.95 26.66
C TRP A 491 -15.42 11.65 26.82
N ILE A 492 -16.54 11.74 27.53
CA ILE A 492 -17.44 10.60 27.72
C ILE A 492 -17.91 10.08 26.37
N ARG A 493 -18.32 10.97 25.48
CA ARG A 493 -18.72 10.60 24.12
C ARG A 493 -17.60 9.90 23.34
N THR A 494 -16.37 10.35 23.49
CA THR A 494 -15.21 9.81 22.78
C THR A 494 -14.77 8.46 23.32
N LEU A 495 -14.80 8.26 24.63
CA LEU A 495 -14.58 6.94 25.24
C LEU A 495 -15.67 5.94 24.83
N THR A 496 -16.93 6.35 24.86
CA THR A 496 -18.04 5.51 24.39
C THR A 496 -17.87 5.11 22.92
N LEU A 497 -17.28 5.97 22.10
CA LEU A 497 -16.99 5.63 20.71
C LEU A 497 -15.89 4.55 20.61
N LEU A 498 -14.84 4.67 21.42
CA LEU A 498 -13.75 3.69 21.49
C LEU A 498 -14.24 2.34 21.98
N GLU A 499 -15.07 2.33 23.04
CA GLU A 499 -15.73 1.14 23.57
C GLU A 499 -16.51 0.40 22.48
N LYS A 500 -17.42 1.11 21.83
CA LYS A 500 -18.28 0.55 20.78
C LYS A 500 -17.49 0.05 19.56
N HIS A 501 -16.38 0.73 19.23
CA HIS A 501 -15.64 0.43 18.02
C HIS A 501 -14.69 -0.77 18.18
N PHE A 502 -14.07 -0.92 19.35
CA PHE A 502 -13.00 -1.87 19.55
C PHE A 502 -13.18 -2.86 20.70
N LEU A 503 -13.82 -2.46 21.81
CA LEU A 503 -13.69 -3.19 23.07
C LEU A 503 -14.89 -4.06 23.42
N ASP A 504 -16.09 -3.78 22.90
CA ASP A 504 -17.34 -4.47 23.28
C ASP A 504 -17.67 -4.46 24.78
N ARG A 505 -17.06 -3.57 25.55
CA ARG A 505 -17.25 -3.37 26.98
C ARG A 505 -16.98 -1.94 27.38
N GLU A 506 -17.53 -1.52 28.50
CA GLU A 506 -17.28 -0.21 29.10
C GLU A 506 -15.83 -0.08 29.59
N ILE A 507 -15.28 1.12 29.51
CA ILE A 507 -13.95 1.47 30.04
C ILE A 507 -14.13 1.91 31.49
N ASP A 508 -13.85 1.02 32.44
CA ASP A 508 -13.73 1.33 33.84
C ASP A 508 -12.35 1.95 34.18
N GLY A 509 -12.16 2.35 35.43
CA GLY A 509 -10.91 2.98 35.88
C GLY A 509 -9.66 2.10 35.65
N GLN A 510 -9.76 0.80 35.89
CA GLN A 510 -8.64 -0.12 35.69
C GLN A 510 -8.28 -0.27 34.22
N MET A 511 -9.30 -0.33 33.36
CA MET A 511 -9.09 -0.40 31.91
C MET A 511 -8.52 0.91 31.37
N TYR A 512 -8.95 2.05 31.92
CA TYR A 512 -8.42 3.36 31.57
C TYR A 512 -6.91 3.44 31.89
N ASP A 513 -6.52 3.10 33.12
CA ASP A 513 -5.13 3.13 33.55
C ASP A 513 -4.27 2.18 32.70
N TRP A 514 -4.77 0.98 32.41
CA TRP A 514 -4.08 0.03 31.54
C TRP A 514 -3.93 0.57 30.11
N LEU A 515 -4.99 1.17 29.53
CA LEU A 515 -4.92 1.77 28.20
C LEU A 515 -3.90 2.91 28.16
N ASP A 516 -3.88 3.75 29.18
CA ASP A 516 -2.94 4.87 29.25
C ASP A 516 -1.48 4.37 29.36
N GLU A 517 -1.20 3.49 30.31
CA GLU A 517 0.13 2.95 30.54
C GLU A 517 0.66 2.17 29.32
N GLU A 518 -0.09 1.20 28.81
CA GLU A 518 0.32 0.36 27.69
C GLU A 518 0.40 1.16 26.38
N SER A 519 -0.50 2.11 26.15
CA SER A 519 -0.45 2.96 24.97
C SER A 519 0.80 3.84 24.97
N GLN A 520 1.19 4.40 26.12
CA GLN A 520 2.42 5.19 26.22
C GLN A 520 3.66 4.32 26.03
N ARG A 521 3.69 3.13 26.60
CA ARG A 521 4.82 2.19 26.44
C ARG A 521 5.04 1.76 25.01
N LEU A 522 3.95 1.61 24.23
CA LEU A 522 3.95 1.14 22.85
C LEU A 522 3.91 2.26 21.81
N LYS A 523 3.85 3.49 22.27
CA LYS A 523 3.60 4.70 21.48
C LYS A 523 4.41 4.78 20.19
N GLU A 524 5.72 4.55 20.26
CA GLU A 524 6.58 4.62 19.07
C GLU A 524 6.22 3.61 17.99
N GLY A 525 5.83 2.40 18.37
CA GLY A 525 5.32 1.38 17.43
C GLY A 525 3.94 1.71 16.88
N LEU A 526 3.05 2.21 17.74
CA LEU A 526 1.69 2.60 17.36
C LEU A 526 1.68 3.82 16.44
N LEU A 527 2.62 4.76 16.59
CA LEU A 527 2.72 5.96 15.78
C LEU A 527 3.32 5.74 14.40
N THR A 528 4.07 4.67 14.20
CA THR A 528 4.64 4.34 12.90
C THR A 528 3.49 3.96 11.94
N TYR A 529 3.29 4.73 10.87
CA TYR A 529 2.14 4.53 9.98
C TYR A 529 2.43 3.55 8.84
N ARG A 530 3.62 3.61 8.22
CA ARG A 530 4.07 2.69 7.16
C ARG A 530 5.47 2.16 7.45
N GLY A 531 5.64 0.88 7.20
CA GLY A 531 6.93 0.20 7.13
C GLY A 531 7.72 0.16 8.44
N SER A 532 8.89 -0.46 8.41
CA SER A 532 9.87 -0.31 9.47
C SER A 532 10.50 1.08 9.36
N ARG A 533 10.76 1.74 10.50
CA ARG A 533 11.64 2.92 10.54
C ARG A 533 13.09 2.58 10.14
N PHE A 534 13.33 1.35 9.74
CA PHE A 534 14.64 0.82 9.41
C PHE A 534 15.04 1.20 7.99
N GLN A 535 15.21 2.50 7.77
CA GLN A 535 15.55 3.09 6.48
C GLN A 535 16.94 3.72 6.54
N ALA A 536 17.68 3.61 5.45
CA ALA A 536 18.88 4.40 5.22
C ALA A 536 18.55 5.63 4.37
N LEU A 537 19.20 6.74 4.64
CA LEU A 537 19.23 7.85 3.73
C LEU A 537 20.28 7.55 2.66
N MET A 538 19.80 7.30 1.46
CA MET A 538 20.56 6.88 0.30
C MET A 538 20.65 7.97 -0.72
N PHE A 539 21.85 8.24 -1.24
CA PHE A 539 22.03 8.99 -2.46
C PHE A 539 22.24 8.03 -3.63
N ASP A 540 21.33 8.07 -4.59
CA ASP A 540 21.40 7.30 -5.82
C ASP A 540 22.19 8.05 -6.88
N LYS A 541 23.36 7.52 -7.29
CA LYS A 541 24.24 8.17 -8.26
C LYS A 541 23.63 8.27 -9.66
N ASN A 542 22.89 7.25 -10.08
CA ASN A 542 22.33 7.19 -11.42
C ASN A 542 21.16 8.16 -11.57
N GLU A 543 20.25 8.14 -10.63
CA GLU A 543 19.08 9.02 -10.63
C GLU A 543 19.38 10.41 -10.06
N LYS A 544 20.57 10.61 -9.48
CA LYS A 544 20.99 11.84 -8.78
C LYS A 544 19.96 12.32 -7.76
N GLN A 545 19.39 11.39 -7.01
CA GLN A 545 18.31 11.65 -6.05
C GLN A 545 18.67 11.20 -4.64
N LEU A 546 18.18 11.97 -3.67
CA LEU A 546 18.22 11.63 -2.25
C LEU A 546 16.92 10.93 -1.85
N LYS A 547 17.01 9.71 -1.32
CA LYS A 547 15.86 8.87 -0.97
C LYS A 547 16.03 8.22 0.39
N LEU A 548 14.94 8.08 1.14
CA LEU A 548 14.87 7.12 2.24
C LEU A 548 14.50 5.76 1.66
N TYR A 549 15.36 4.77 1.87
CA TYR A 549 15.18 3.45 1.31
C TYR A 549 15.33 2.36 2.38
N ASP A 550 14.69 1.20 2.15
CA ASP A 550 14.75 0.07 3.08
C ASP A 550 16.19 -0.40 3.27
N LEU A 551 16.68 -0.30 4.51
CA LEU A 551 18.06 -0.63 4.87
C LEU A 551 18.36 -2.12 4.66
N MET A 552 17.37 -2.98 4.90
CA MET A 552 17.58 -4.43 4.75
C MET A 552 17.74 -4.84 3.29
N TYR A 553 17.00 -4.18 2.39
CA TYR A 553 17.17 -4.39 0.97
C TYR A 553 18.59 -3.98 0.52
N LEU A 554 19.05 -2.81 0.96
CA LEU A 554 20.40 -2.30 0.64
C LEU A 554 21.50 -3.24 1.20
N LEU A 555 21.32 -3.72 2.42
CA LEU A 555 22.27 -4.66 3.03
C LEU A 555 22.34 -5.99 2.27
N ARG A 556 21.19 -6.49 1.79
CA ARG A 556 21.13 -7.77 1.08
C ARG A 556 21.62 -7.71 -0.36
N ARG A 557 21.31 -6.63 -1.08
CA ARG A 557 21.43 -6.57 -2.53
C ARG A 557 22.13 -5.31 -3.05
N GLY A 558 22.13 -4.20 -2.31
CA GLY A 558 22.65 -2.94 -2.83
C GLY A 558 24.19 -2.91 -2.90
N ASN A 559 24.73 -2.37 -3.97
CA ASN A 559 26.13 -1.93 -4.02
C ASN A 559 26.23 -0.56 -3.34
N VAL A 560 26.44 -0.57 -2.04
CA VAL A 560 26.39 0.62 -1.19
C VAL A 560 27.69 0.86 -0.44
N GLU A 561 28.05 2.13 -0.30
CA GLU A 561 29.11 2.61 0.56
C GLU A 561 28.47 3.32 1.76
N PHE A 562 28.51 2.70 2.95
CA PHE A 562 28.05 3.35 4.18
C PHE A 562 29.04 4.38 4.68
N MET A 563 28.56 5.44 5.30
CA MET A 563 29.38 6.51 5.84
C MET A 563 28.69 7.21 7.02
N SER A 564 29.48 8.02 7.75
CA SER A 564 28.90 8.86 8.80
C SER A 564 28.01 9.96 8.21
N SER A 565 27.05 10.45 8.98
CA SER A 565 26.18 11.57 8.61
C SER A 565 26.97 12.81 8.15
N GLN A 566 28.10 13.09 8.81
CA GLN A 566 28.98 14.22 8.45
C GLN A 566 29.65 14.01 7.10
N LYS A 567 30.25 12.84 6.85
CA LYS A 567 30.89 12.50 5.56
C LYS A 567 29.86 12.54 4.42
N PHE A 568 28.65 12.05 4.69
CA PHE A 568 27.54 12.08 3.73
C PHE A 568 27.15 13.52 3.34
N ALA A 569 26.98 14.41 4.32
CA ALA A 569 26.66 15.81 4.07
C ALA A 569 27.77 16.54 3.28
N ILE A 570 29.05 16.27 3.59
CA ILE A 570 30.19 16.84 2.84
C ILE A 570 30.14 16.39 1.38
N ARG A 571 29.97 15.08 1.14
CA ARG A 571 29.92 14.51 -0.21
C ARG A 571 28.72 15.02 -1.03
N LEU A 572 27.57 15.22 -0.39
CA LEU A 572 26.43 15.89 -1.04
C LEU A 572 26.77 17.34 -1.43
N ARG A 573 27.44 18.09 -0.55
CA ARG A 573 27.84 19.44 -0.83
C ARG A 573 28.83 19.53 -2.00
N GLU A 574 29.80 18.62 -2.05
CA GLU A 574 30.75 18.49 -3.17
C GLU A 574 30.04 18.17 -4.49
N THR A 575 29.00 17.34 -4.43
CA THR A 575 28.22 16.90 -5.61
C THR A 575 27.35 18.01 -6.18
N TYR A 576 26.73 18.83 -5.33
CA TYR A 576 25.76 19.85 -5.73
C TYR A 576 26.32 21.27 -5.76
N GLY A 577 27.53 21.53 -5.20
CA GLY A 577 28.16 22.84 -5.20
C GLY A 577 27.25 23.93 -4.64
N GLU A 578 27.06 24.99 -5.41
CA GLU A 578 26.22 26.15 -5.02
C GLU A 578 24.73 25.80 -4.82
N TYR A 579 24.22 24.75 -5.50
CA TYR A 579 22.84 24.29 -5.36
C TYR A 579 22.58 23.55 -4.05
N TYR A 580 23.63 23.17 -3.29
CA TYR A 580 23.48 22.43 -2.05
C TYR A 580 22.67 23.19 -1.00
N ASP A 581 23.05 24.45 -0.72
CA ASP A 581 22.43 25.22 0.36
C ASP A 581 20.97 25.59 0.07
N ALA A 582 20.61 25.84 -1.20
CA ALA A 582 19.28 26.27 -1.60
C ALA A 582 18.27 25.10 -1.72
N GLY A 583 18.69 23.94 -2.22
CA GLY A 583 17.78 22.83 -2.53
C GLY A 583 18.04 21.56 -1.70
N MET A 584 19.29 21.08 -1.72
CA MET A 584 19.59 19.74 -1.18
C MET A 584 19.70 19.68 0.34
N LYS A 585 20.24 20.72 0.98
CA LYS A 585 20.42 20.77 2.42
C LYS A 585 19.10 20.75 3.21
N PRO A 586 18.06 21.53 2.85
CA PRO A 586 16.77 21.41 3.51
C PRO A 586 16.16 20.01 3.40
N LEU A 587 16.29 19.37 2.24
CA LEU A 587 15.83 18.01 2.00
C LEU A 587 16.59 17.02 2.88
N TYR A 588 17.92 17.07 2.90
CA TYR A 588 18.77 16.26 3.77
C TYR A 588 18.39 16.41 5.25
N GLU A 589 18.30 17.67 5.75
CA GLU A 589 17.93 17.94 7.15
C GLU A 589 16.53 17.43 7.51
N SER A 590 15.60 17.40 6.55
CA SER A 590 14.26 16.87 6.76
C SER A 590 14.23 15.34 6.83
N MET A 591 15.11 14.68 6.09
CA MET A 591 15.13 13.22 5.95
C MET A 591 16.06 12.52 6.95
N LYS A 592 17.18 13.14 7.32
CA LYS A 592 18.21 12.51 8.17
C LYS A 592 17.69 12.00 9.52
N LYS A 593 16.69 12.65 10.08
CA LYS A 593 16.08 12.25 11.37
C LYS A 593 15.32 10.93 11.31
N PHE A 594 15.01 10.45 10.11
CA PHE A 594 14.32 9.17 9.90
C PHE A 594 15.28 8.06 9.47
N ALA A 595 16.57 8.38 9.30
CA ALA A 595 17.56 7.45 8.78
C ALA A 595 18.27 6.71 9.91
N ALA A 596 18.28 5.39 9.83
CA ALA A 596 19.09 4.50 10.68
C ALA A 596 20.53 4.33 10.15
N GLY A 597 20.84 4.89 8.97
CA GLY A 597 22.16 4.87 8.36
C GLY A 597 22.21 5.77 7.12
N PHE A 598 23.42 6.02 6.64
CA PHE A 598 23.69 6.89 5.48
C PHE A 598 24.54 6.12 4.47
N CYS A 599 24.12 6.10 3.21
CA CYS A 599 24.88 5.38 2.20
C CYS A 599 24.82 6.03 0.82
N TRP A 600 25.87 5.78 0.07
CA TRP A 600 25.99 6.11 -1.34
C TRP A 600 25.72 4.84 -2.13
N TYR A 601 24.74 4.87 -3.02
CA TYR A 601 24.36 3.76 -3.88
C TYR A 601 24.87 4.03 -5.30
N ASP A 602 25.54 3.06 -5.89
CA ASP A 602 26.13 3.22 -7.22
C ASP A 602 25.16 3.03 -8.38
N GLY A 603 23.93 2.64 -8.08
CA GLY A 603 22.88 2.39 -9.07
C GLY A 603 22.80 0.95 -9.54
N THR A 604 23.60 0.03 -8.97
CA THR A 604 23.63 -1.38 -9.33
C THR A 604 23.26 -2.29 -8.15
N LEU A 605 22.76 -3.47 -8.45
CA LEU A 605 22.53 -4.53 -7.48
C LEU A 605 23.71 -5.50 -7.47
N GLY A 606 23.98 -6.07 -6.31
CA GLY A 606 25.02 -7.12 -6.22
C GLY A 606 24.51 -8.43 -6.83
N ASP A 607 25.42 -9.17 -7.46
CA ASP A 607 25.13 -10.45 -8.11
C ASP A 607 24.65 -11.52 -7.12
N GLU A 608 25.08 -11.43 -5.87
CA GLU A 608 24.70 -12.36 -4.81
C GLU A 608 23.91 -11.69 -3.68
N THR A 609 22.95 -12.43 -3.13
CA THR A 609 22.22 -12.02 -1.92
C THR A 609 23.10 -12.24 -0.69
N ARG A 610 23.45 -11.13 0.00
CA ARG A 610 24.17 -11.23 1.28
C ARG A 610 23.27 -11.78 2.37
N LYS A 611 23.85 -12.65 3.20
CA LYS A 611 23.23 -13.02 4.47
C LYS A 611 23.40 -11.85 5.44
N VAL A 612 22.33 -11.48 6.12
CA VAL A 612 22.31 -10.38 7.08
C VAL A 612 21.94 -10.94 8.45
N LEU A 613 22.78 -10.70 9.45
CA LEU A 613 22.59 -11.16 10.81
C LEU A 613 22.62 -9.96 11.77
N PHE A 614 21.57 -9.81 12.58
CA PHE A 614 21.55 -8.84 13.66
C PHE A 614 22.18 -9.40 14.94
N LYS A 615 22.92 -8.55 15.62
CA LYS A 615 23.47 -8.80 16.95
C LYS A 615 23.11 -7.63 17.87
N GLY A 616 23.03 -7.89 19.17
CA GLY A 616 22.91 -6.84 20.18
C GLY A 616 24.24 -6.65 20.89
N GLU A 617 24.63 -5.39 21.06
CA GLU A 617 25.77 -5.01 21.87
C GLU A 617 25.40 -3.80 22.75
N GLY A 618 25.89 -3.82 23.99
CA GLY A 618 25.78 -2.70 24.94
C GLY A 618 25.18 -3.08 26.30
N ALA A 619 25.50 -2.28 27.30
CA ALA A 619 25.07 -2.51 28.69
C ALA A 619 23.55 -2.45 28.85
N HIS A 620 22.86 -1.63 28.04
CA HIS A 620 21.41 -1.52 28.07
C HIS A 620 20.75 -2.76 27.48
N TYR A 621 21.25 -3.24 26.36
CA TYR A 621 20.80 -4.46 25.70
C TYR A 621 20.96 -5.69 26.60
N ASN A 622 22.15 -5.88 27.22
CA ASN A 622 22.42 -6.99 28.12
C ASN A 622 21.56 -6.94 29.39
N ARG A 623 21.31 -5.75 29.96
CA ARG A 623 20.42 -5.57 31.12
C ARG A 623 18.98 -5.95 30.78
N VAL A 624 18.53 -5.60 29.57
CA VAL A 624 17.22 -5.94 29.03
C VAL A 624 17.05 -7.44 28.79
N MET A 625 18.12 -8.13 28.34
CA MET A 625 18.08 -9.57 28.07
C MET A 625 18.26 -10.43 29.34
N LEU A 626 19.04 -9.96 30.32
CA LEU A 626 19.32 -10.70 31.56
C LEU A 626 18.17 -10.65 32.58
N ASN A 627 17.38 -9.57 32.58
CA ASN A 627 16.19 -9.46 33.46
C ASN A 627 14.92 -10.06 32.83
N ALA A 628 15.03 -10.89 31.84
CA ALA A 628 14.06 -11.08 30.78
C ALA A 628 13.26 -12.38 30.84
N ALA A 629 12.86 -12.86 32.01
CA ALA A 629 11.88 -13.97 31.97
C ALA A 629 10.52 -13.58 31.37
N ASP A 630 10.06 -12.33 31.52
CA ASP A 630 8.75 -11.90 31.01
C ASP A 630 8.76 -10.62 30.14
N HIS A 631 9.63 -9.64 30.41
CA HIS A 631 9.58 -8.35 29.71
C HIS A 631 10.26 -8.33 28.32
N ALA A 632 11.23 -9.21 28.06
CA ALA A 632 11.91 -9.32 26.75
C ALA A 632 10.99 -9.82 25.64
N ARG A 633 9.88 -10.43 26.00
CA ARG A 633 8.91 -11.02 25.07
C ARG A 633 7.86 -10.04 24.53
N LYS A 634 7.87 -8.78 24.99
CA LYS A 634 6.93 -7.75 24.52
C LYS A 634 7.60 -6.76 23.57
N PRO A 635 6.88 -6.21 22.60
CA PRO A 635 7.38 -5.13 21.73
C PRO A 635 7.79 -3.91 22.55
N ARG A 636 8.91 -3.25 22.20
CA ARG A 636 9.42 -2.06 22.91
C ARG A 636 10.49 -1.33 22.11
N MET A 637 10.92 -0.15 22.61
CA MET A 637 12.12 0.53 22.11
C MET A 637 13.37 -0.20 22.56
N VAL A 638 14.28 -0.46 21.61
CA VAL A 638 15.58 -1.16 21.82
C VAL A 638 16.66 -0.40 21.07
N ASP A 639 17.84 -0.30 21.67
CA ASP A 639 19.07 0.21 21.07
C ASP A 639 20.19 -0.84 21.14
N GLY A 640 21.38 -0.51 20.69
CA GLY A 640 22.54 -1.40 20.74
C GLY A 640 22.54 -2.49 19.66
N PHE A 641 21.88 -2.29 18.54
CA PHE A 641 21.95 -3.20 17.41
C PHE A 641 23.25 -3.04 16.62
N LYS A 642 23.77 -4.17 16.15
CA LYS A 642 24.80 -4.26 15.12
C LYS A 642 24.36 -5.24 14.04
N VAL A 643 24.94 -5.09 12.85
CA VAL A 643 24.66 -5.92 11.69
C VAL A 643 25.95 -6.53 11.18
N GLU A 644 25.90 -7.80 10.81
CA GLU A 644 26.92 -8.49 10.03
C GLU A 644 26.35 -8.93 8.70
N THR A 645 27.18 -8.91 7.66
CA THR A 645 26.79 -9.39 6.32
C THR A 645 27.82 -10.39 5.79
N GLU A 646 27.36 -11.39 5.06
CA GLU A 646 28.21 -12.37 4.38
C GLU A 646 27.77 -12.47 2.89
N PRO A 647 28.60 -12.06 1.91
CA PRO A 647 29.91 -11.41 2.09
C PRO A 647 29.84 -10.05 2.78
N ASN A 648 30.94 -9.67 3.43
CA ASN A 648 31.02 -8.43 4.22
C ASN A 648 31.00 -7.18 3.33
N ILE A 649 30.31 -6.14 3.80
CA ILE A 649 30.37 -4.79 3.22
C ILE A 649 31.52 -4.04 3.88
N PRO A 650 32.56 -3.59 3.17
CA PRO A 650 33.76 -3.00 3.79
C PRO A 650 33.47 -1.79 4.68
N THR A 651 32.44 -1.03 4.39
CA THR A 651 32.07 0.20 5.11
C THR A 651 30.97 -0.01 6.18
N LEU A 652 30.65 -1.26 6.51
CA LEU A 652 29.57 -1.62 7.44
C LEU A 652 29.78 -1.07 8.86
N SER A 653 31.04 -0.82 9.26
CA SER A 653 31.37 -0.21 10.55
C SER A 653 30.67 1.13 10.76
N TYR A 654 30.60 1.99 9.78
CA TYR A 654 29.90 3.28 9.87
C TYR A 654 28.40 3.14 10.15
N LEU A 655 27.78 2.12 9.55
CA LEU A 655 26.39 1.80 9.84
C LEU A 655 26.25 1.30 11.28
N ASN A 656 27.12 0.41 11.71
CA ASN A 656 27.08 -0.18 13.07
C ASN A 656 27.27 0.88 14.16
N ASP A 657 28.13 1.88 13.93
CA ASP A 657 28.30 3.00 14.86
C ASP A 657 26.97 3.77 15.00
N THR A 658 26.29 4.01 13.89
CA THR A 658 24.96 4.69 13.92
C THR A 658 23.91 3.80 14.60
N LEU A 659 23.85 2.51 14.29
CA LEU A 659 22.84 1.58 14.82
C LEU A 659 22.98 1.32 16.31
N THR A 660 24.18 1.39 16.85
CA THR A 660 24.40 1.19 18.29
C THR A 660 23.68 2.25 19.14
N GLU A 661 23.57 3.47 18.64
CA GLU A 661 22.87 4.58 19.29
C GLU A 661 21.41 4.74 18.84
N TYR A 662 21.04 4.10 17.73
CA TYR A 662 19.72 4.26 17.13
C TYR A 662 18.66 3.46 17.89
N LYS A 663 17.69 4.17 18.46
CA LYS A 663 16.54 3.55 19.11
C LYS A 663 15.50 3.13 18.09
N ILE A 664 15.14 1.85 18.10
CA ILE A 664 14.14 1.29 17.22
C ILE A 664 13.11 0.48 17.99
N PHE A 665 11.85 0.59 17.58
CA PHE A 665 10.79 -0.25 18.13
C PHE A 665 10.92 -1.67 17.56
N ALA A 666 11.10 -2.65 18.43
CA ALA A 666 11.38 -4.02 18.05
C ALA A 666 10.76 -5.04 19.01
N ARG A 667 10.57 -6.26 18.50
CA ARG A 667 10.29 -7.46 19.26
C ARG A 667 11.34 -8.51 18.97
N LEU A 668 12.03 -8.94 20.01
CA LEU A 668 12.94 -10.08 19.97
C LEU A 668 12.16 -11.36 20.21
N ILE A 669 12.48 -12.43 19.46
CA ILE A 669 11.73 -13.68 19.45
C ILE A 669 12.71 -14.84 19.55
N ASP A 670 12.45 -15.77 20.48
CA ASP A 670 13.32 -16.93 20.73
C ASP A 670 13.22 -18.06 19.69
N GLN A 671 12.51 -17.81 18.59
CA GLN A 671 12.30 -18.74 17.49
C GLN A 671 12.87 -18.18 16.20
N SER A 672 13.26 -19.07 15.27
CA SER A 672 13.78 -18.65 13.98
C SER A 672 12.68 -18.02 13.11
N GLY A 673 13.05 -17.02 12.30
CA GLY A 673 12.12 -16.37 11.38
C GLY A 673 11.49 -17.33 10.37
N SER A 674 12.24 -18.33 9.89
CA SER A 674 11.74 -19.35 8.97
C SER A 674 10.67 -20.23 9.63
N TYR A 675 10.89 -20.65 10.87
CA TYR A 675 9.89 -21.41 11.63
C TYR A 675 8.60 -20.61 11.83
N LEU A 676 8.71 -19.34 12.25
CA LEU A 676 7.55 -18.48 12.45
C LEU A 676 6.80 -18.19 11.16
N LYS A 677 7.53 -17.98 10.06
CA LYS A 677 6.92 -17.78 8.73
C LYS A 677 6.11 -18.99 8.30
N ALA A 678 6.67 -20.19 8.43
CA ALA A 678 5.96 -21.43 8.13
C ALA A 678 4.76 -21.66 9.06
N LYS A 679 4.96 -21.44 10.37
CA LYS A 679 3.95 -21.69 11.39
C LYS A 679 2.73 -20.79 11.27
N PHE A 680 2.93 -19.51 11.03
CA PHE A 680 1.86 -18.52 10.94
C PHE A 680 1.47 -18.19 9.50
N ASN A 681 2.01 -18.93 8.53
CA ASN A 681 1.82 -18.64 7.10
C ASN A 681 2.05 -17.16 6.76
N LEU A 682 3.14 -16.59 7.33
CA LEU A 682 3.50 -15.21 7.11
C LEU A 682 3.97 -15.04 5.68
N GLY A 683 3.30 -14.20 4.92
CA GLY A 683 3.73 -13.85 3.58
C GLY A 683 5.16 -13.28 3.55
N ASP A 684 5.78 -13.30 2.40
CA ASP A 684 7.19 -12.91 2.26
C ASP A 684 7.46 -11.42 2.52
N PHE A 685 6.43 -10.60 2.51
CA PHE A 685 6.51 -9.19 2.93
C PHE A 685 6.53 -9.01 4.44
N PHE A 686 6.42 -10.08 5.22
CA PHE A 686 6.56 -10.03 6.66
C PHE A 686 8.03 -10.25 7.02
N TYR A 687 8.68 -9.21 7.55
CA TYR A 687 10.12 -9.24 7.78
C TYR A 687 10.46 -9.71 9.20
N LEU A 688 10.97 -10.95 9.28
CA LEU A 688 11.61 -11.50 10.47
C LEU A 688 13.09 -11.68 10.16
N TYR A 689 13.92 -10.91 10.84
CA TYR A 689 15.36 -10.90 10.59
C TYR A 689 16.09 -11.87 11.51
N PRO A 690 17.08 -12.61 10.99
CA PRO A 690 17.94 -13.44 11.83
C PRO A 690 18.62 -12.61 12.90
N TYR A 691 18.56 -13.07 14.13
CA TYR A 691 19.14 -12.44 15.29
C TYR A 691 19.91 -13.48 16.13
N SER A 692 21.20 -13.26 16.35
CA SER A 692 22.11 -14.03 17.21
C SER A 692 21.73 -15.51 17.46
N GLY A 693 22.13 -16.41 16.57
CA GLY A 693 21.77 -17.84 16.62
C GLY A 693 20.45 -18.17 15.93
N MET A 694 19.59 -18.98 16.55
CA MET A 694 18.30 -19.41 15.99
C MET A 694 17.14 -18.45 16.28
N ARG A 695 17.43 -17.28 16.80
CA ARG A 695 16.43 -16.24 17.17
C ARG A 695 16.10 -15.35 15.98
N SER A 696 15.04 -14.58 16.13
CA SER A 696 14.67 -13.56 15.18
C SER A 696 14.26 -12.24 15.83
N VAL A 697 14.25 -11.16 15.06
CA VAL A 697 13.76 -9.85 15.45
C VAL A 697 12.79 -9.31 14.40
N ALA A 698 11.71 -8.69 14.88
CA ALA A 698 10.78 -7.91 14.06
C ALA A 698 10.86 -6.44 14.46
N PHE A 699 10.74 -5.53 13.49
CA PHE A 699 10.81 -4.09 13.69
C PHE A 699 9.50 -3.39 13.36
N GLY A 700 9.25 -2.25 14.00
CA GLY A 700 8.10 -1.39 13.69
C GLY A 700 6.76 -2.13 13.81
N HIS A 701 5.94 -2.05 12.77
CA HIS A 701 4.62 -2.73 12.73
C HIS A 701 4.71 -4.24 12.82
N ASP A 702 5.71 -4.84 12.18
CA ASP A 702 5.89 -6.29 12.18
C ASP A 702 6.11 -6.81 13.60
N ALA A 703 6.70 -5.98 14.48
CA ALA A 703 6.83 -6.29 15.90
C ALA A 703 5.47 -6.40 16.62
N LEU A 704 4.50 -5.55 16.27
CA LEU A 704 3.15 -5.60 16.82
C LEU A 704 2.35 -6.77 16.24
N TYR A 705 2.47 -6.99 14.92
CA TYR A 705 1.76 -8.07 14.24
C TYR A 705 2.19 -9.45 14.73
N ILE A 706 3.51 -9.70 14.83
CA ILE A 706 4.00 -10.99 15.33
C ILE A 706 3.65 -11.18 16.81
N ASP A 707 3.55 -10.09 17.58
CA ASP A 707 3.08 -10.17 18.97
C ASP A 707 1.64 -10.66 19.04
N CYS A 708 0.74 -10.14 18.19
CA CYS A 708 -0.63 -10.61 18.12
C CYS A 708 -0.71 -12.11 17.82
N LEU A 709 0.00 -12.55 16.78
CA LEU A 709 -0.03 -13.96 16.35
C LEU A 709 0.48 -14.91 17.45
N ILE A 710 1.52 -14.52 18.15
CA ILE A 710 2.07 -15.32 19.27
C ILE A 710 1.08 -15.36 20.45
N ARG A 711 0.41 -14.25 20.76
CA ARG A 711 -0.61 -14.20 21.83
C ARG A 711 -1.82 -15.06 21.48
N ASP A 712 -2.37 -14.94 20.26
CA ASP A 712 -3.50 -15.75 19.80
C ASP A 712 -3.20 -17.24 19.89
N GLU A 713 -1.97 -17.66 19.58
CA GLU A 713 -1.56 -19.03 19.75
C GLU A 713 -1.56 -19.47 21.21
N HIS A 714 -1.05 -18.63 22.11
CA HIS A 714 -1.04 -18.94 23.53
C HIS A 714 -2.45 -19.01 24.13
N GLU A 715 -3.37 -18.16 23.67
CA GLU A 715 -4.78 -18.18 24.09
C GLU A 715 -5.50 -19.42 23.59
N ARG A 716 -5.25 -19.85 22.33
CA ARG A 716 -5.82 -21.10 21.78
C ARG A 716 -5.33 -22.39 22.43
N ARG A 717 -4.16 -22.34 23.10
CA ARG A 717 -3.60 -23.49 23.80
C ARG A 717 -4.03 -23.59 25.27
N ARG A 718 -4.61 -22.54 25.82
CA ARG A 718 -5.27 -22.51 27.14
C ARG A 718 -6.73 -22.87 27.04
#